data_bdc937456f0059600938a2f4281c508a
#
_entry.id   bdc937456f0059600938a2f4281c508a
#
_cell.length_a   1.000
_cell.length_b   1.000
_cell.length_c   1.000
_cell.angle_alpha   90.00
_cell.angle_beta   90.00
_cell.angle_gamma   90.00
#
_symmetry.space_group_name_H-M   'P 1'
#
loop_
_entity.id
_entity.type
_entity.pdbx_description
1 polymer ?
#
loop_
_entity_poly.entity_id
_entity_poly.type
_entity_poly.pdbx_seq_one_letter_code
_entity_poly.pdbx_strand_id
1 'polypeptide(L)'
;MKSDITSKNRISKKREEMSKLDELIKELCPNGVEYKRLGELGIFENIGVDKKVNINEKEILLLNYTDIYKNNYIDRLIPKMVVTANDKKIENCSVEEWDIFITPTSETKEDIGHASVILETIPNCCYSYHIMRYRLINPNRVTASFIMYLFYSQDLKRQILKYAQGLTRYGLSKEKFSNLLIPFPNIRIQEEIVRILDDYTKSVEELKEKLNAELVTRKKQYSWYRDCLLNFENKVEIVKLGSISELKSGGTPKTENLEYWENGDIPWMSSGEVNKGNIYETEKKITEKGYNNSSAKMLPKDTVVIALAGQGKTRGTVAITRIELCTNQSLCGIIPNEKLNSDFLYHYLKTQYENLRQLSSGDGTRGGLNLKMLDNYLIPLPPLEVQKRIVEVLDNFEKICKELNIELSSEIEIKQKEYEFVRNYLLTFEEKSRQAILACELASLRSKQQAQNLIKILQYVYGYVEVRLANIGSIVRGNGLQKRDFTEEGVGCIHYGQIYTKYGMVAEKTISFVEESLAEKLRKVEKGDIIFAVTSENIEDLCKCVVWLGEEEIVTGGHTAILKHNQNSKFLAYYFQTEAFHNQKRKLATGTKVIDVTATKLEEILIPLPSLEEQQRIVDILDRFDKLCNDISEGLPAEIEARQKQYEYYREKLLNFKKL
;
A
#
# COMPACT_ATOMS: atom_id res chain seq x y z
N MET A 1 15.96 2.56 17.34
CA MET A 1 15.79 3.47 18.50
C MET A 1 15.78 4.97 18.18
N LYS A 2 16.68 5.57 17.39
CA LYS A 2 16.56 7.01 17.02
C LYS A 2 15.47 7.29 15.96
N SER A 3 15.17 6.36 15.07
CA SER A 3 14.09 6.46 14.08
C SER A 3 12.69 6.39 14.71
N ASP A 4 12.53 5.61 15.78
CA ASP A 4 11.24 5.44 16.46
C ASP A 4 10.84 6.67 17.30
N ILE A 5 11.82 7.38 17.88
CA ILE A 5 11.56 8.60 18.68
C ILE A 5 11.14 9.77 17.76
N THR A 6 11.73 9.87 16.56
CA THR A 6 11.37 10.89 15.58
C THR A 6 9.99 10.64 14.94
N SER A 7 9.60 9.39 14.73
CA SER A 7 8.26 9.04 14.26
C SER A 7 7.19 9.31 15.33
N LYS A 8 7.46 8.96 16.60
CA LYS A 8 6.55 9.22 17.74
C LYS A 8 6.29 10.72 17.97
N ASN A 9 7.33 11.54 17.90
CA ASN A 9 7.17 13.01 18.04
C ASN A 9 6.41 13.63 16.84
N ARG A 10 6.55 13.10 15.63
CA ARG A 10 5.75 13.53 14.46
C ARG A 10 4.26 13.16 14.62
N ILE A 11 3.97 11.98 15.16
CA ILE A 11 2.60 11.48 15.38
C ILE A 11 1.86 12.35 16.40
N SER A 12 2.48 12.65 17.54
CA SER A 12 1.91 13.52 18.59
C SER A 12 1.61 14.93 18.06
N LYS A 13 2.53 15.53 17.33
CA LYS A 13 2.38 16.87 16.76
C LYS A 13 1.21 17.00 15.78
N LYS A 14 1.04 16.01 14.89
CA LYS A 14 -0.06 16.02 13.91
C LYS A 14 -1.44 15.79 14.54
N ARG A 15 -1.50 15.06 15.66
CA ARG A 15 -2.72 14.88 16.44
C ARG A 15 -3.19 16.20 17.09
N GLU A 16 -2.26 16.98 17.61
CA GLU A 16 -2.54 18.33 18.11
C GLU A 16 -3.03 19.27 17.00
N GLU A 17 -2.47 19.15 15.80
CA GLU A 17 -2.82 19.99 14.66
C GLU A 17 -4.24 19.72 14.14
N MET A 18 -4.68 18.47 14.08
CA MET A 18 -6.04 18.09 13.67
C MET A 18 -7.07 18.50 14.73
N SER A 19 -6.77 18.31 16.03
CA SER A 19 -7.63 18.77 17.12
C SER A 19 -7.80 20.29 17.11
N LYS A 20 -6.73 21.04 16.84
CA LYS A 20 -6.77 22.49 16.68
C LYS A 20 -7.62 22.95 15.51
N LEU A 21 -7.58 22.21 14.38
CA LEU A 21 -8.40 22.54 13.23
C LEU A 21 -9.90 22.36 13.54
N ASP A 22 -10.28 21.24 14.20
CA ASP A 22 -11.67 21.01 14.57
C ASP A 22 -12.19 22.04 15.60
N GLU A 23 -11.36 22.46 16.55
CA GLU A 23 -11.66 23.56 17.46
C GLU A 23 -11.84 24.88 16.70
N LEU A 24 -10.95 25.17 15.75
CA LEU A 24 -10.99 26.36 14.92
C LEU A 24 -12.25 26.41 14.03
N ILE A 25 -12.67 25.27 13.49
CA ILE A 25 -13.91 25.16 12.70
C ILE A 25 -15.13 25.44 13.60
N LYS A 26 -15.17 24.88 14.81
CA LYS A 26 -16.27 25.13 15.75
C LYS A 26 -16.34 26.59 16.20
N GLU A 27 -15.19 27.23 16.41
CA GLU A 27 -15.10 28.62 16.82
C GLU A 27 -15.51 29.58 15.70
N LEU A 28 -14.96 29.42 14.50
CA LEU A 28 -15.10 30.36 13.40
C LEU A 28 -16.29 30.06 12.45
N CYS A 29 -16.83 28.85 12.48
CA CYS A 29 -17.96 28.43 11.67
C CYS A 29 -19.02 27.69 12.52
N PRO A 30 -19.54 28.28 13.62
CA PRO A 30 -20.46 27.60 14.55
C PRO A 30 -21.79 27.18 13.88
N ASN A 31 -22.18 27.84 12.80
CA ASN A 31 -23.40 27.55 12.02
C ASN A 31 -23.12 26.73 10.74
N GLY A 32 -21.92 26.13 10.62
CA GLY A 32 -21.46 25.44 9.41
C GLY A 32 -20.71 26.35 8.45
N VAL A 33 -20.24 25.78 7.34
CA VAL A 33 -19.43 26.48 6.34
C VAL A 33 -20.32 26.92 5.17
N GLU A 34 -20.20 28.19 4.78
CA GLU A 34 -20.85 28.76 3.59
C GLU A 34 -20.29 28.10 2.32
N TYR A 35 -21.12 27.91 1.29
CA TYR A 35 -20.68 27.46 -0.03
C TYR A 35 -20.83 28.58 -1.05
N LYS A 36 -19.81 28.76 -1.91
CA LYS A 36 -19.78 29.76 -2.98
C LYS A 36 -19.45 29.16 -4.33
N ARG A 37 -19.87 29.82 -5.39
CA ARG A 37 -19.45 29.47 -6.75
C ARG A 37 -18.05 30.00 -7.00
N LEU A 38 -17.23 29.23 -7.73
CA LEU A 38 -15.87 29.70 -8.10
C LEU A 38 -15.91 31.03 -8.83
N GLY A 39 -16.91 31.26 -9.70
CA GLY A 39 -17.07 32.52 -10.41
C GLY A 39 -17.36 33.77 -9.55
N GLU A 40 -17.76 33.57 -8.30
CA GLU A 40 -17.93 34.66 -7.32
C GLU A 40 -16.59 35.07 -6.64
N LEU A 41 -15.61 34.16 -6.67
CA LEU A 41 -14.33 34.32 -5.97
C LEU A 41 -13.18 34.68 -6.92
N GLY A 42 -13.32 34.41 -8.21
CA GLY A 42 -12.24 34.65 -9.17
C GLY A 42 -12.74 34.62 -10.63
N ILE A 43 -11.83 34.97 -11.51
CA ILE A 43 -12.08 35.08 -12.95
C ILE A 43 -11.33 34.01 -13.70
N PHE A 44 -12.04 33.23 -14.51
CA PHE A 44 -11.46 32.23 -15.41
C PHE A 44 -11.11 32.85 -16.77
N GLU A 45 -9.93 32.54 -17.30
CA GLU A 45 -9.46 32.98 -18.62
C GLU A 45 -8.72 31.86 -19.34
N ASN A 46 -8.97 31.74 -20.66
CA ASN A 46 -8.39 30.70 -21.51
C ASN A 46 -7.83 31.25 -22.84
N ILE A 47 -7.35 32.48 -22.84
CA ILE A 47 -6.84 33.15 -24.04
C ILE A 47 -5.57 32.46 -24.56
N GLY A 48 -4.58 32.27 -23.74
CA GLY A 48 -3.36 31.49 -23.96
C GLY A 48 -2.54 31.76 -25.24
N VAL A 49 -1.32 31.28 -25.25
CA VAL A 49 -0.38 31.38 -26.39
C VAL A 49 -0.21 30.02 -27.07
N ASP A 50 0.02 30.03 -28.38
CA ASP A 50 0.24 28.84 -29.20
C ASP A 50 1.70 28.36 -29.09
N LYS A 51 1.95 27.06 -29.33
CA LYS A 51 3.31 26.47 -29.37
C LYS A 51 3.98 26.73 -30.71
N LYS A 52 4.11 27.99 -31.10
CA LYS A 52 4.72 28.39 -32.38
C LYS A 52 5.89 29.35 -32.15
N VAL A 53 6.83 29.37 -33.09
CA VAL A 53 7.95 30.33 -33.13
C VAL A 53 7.82 31.13 -34.41
N ASN A 54 7.62 32.45 -34.28
CA ASN A 54 7.53 33.41 -35.37
C ASN A 54 8.71 34.38 -35.28
N ILE A 55 9.37 34.64 -36.40
CA ILE A 55 10.64 35.45 -36.48
C ILE A 55 10.44 36.88 -35.98
N ASN A 56 9.24 37.46 -36.10
CA ASN A 56 8.96 38.88 -35.78
C ASN A 56 8.30 39.07 -34.40
N GLU A 57 8.27 38.05 -33.53
CA GLU A 57 7.69 38.11 -32.19
C GLU A 57 8.76 37.94 -31.12
N LYS A 58 8.49 38.39 -29.90
CA LYS A 58 9.40 38.25 -28.76
C LYS A 58 9.43 36.82 -28.23
N GLU A 59 10.62 36.33 -27.90
CA GLU A 59 10.79 35.05 -27.19
C GLU A 59 10.27 35.16 -25.76
N ILE A 60 9.50 34.16 -25.36
CA ILE A 60 8.89 34.01 -24.02
C ILE A 60 9.00 32.58 -23.56
N LEU A 61 8.93 32.38 -22.25
CA LEU A 61 8.68 31.07 -21.65
C LEU A 61 7.20 30.70 -21.78
N LEU A 62 6.89 29.44 -22.05
CA LEU A 62 5.52 28.94 -22.13
C LEU A 62 5.25 27.97 -20.97
N LEU A 63 4.31 28.37 -20.09
CA LEU A 63 3.71 27.48 -19.13
C LEU A 63 2.70 26.58 -19.86
N ASN A 64 2.87 25.27 -19.82
CA ASN A 64 2.10 24.35 -20.63
C ASN A 64 1.35 23.30 -19.78
N TYR A 65 0.54 22.46 -20.44
CA TYR A 65 -0.30 21.45 -19.82
C TYR A 65 0.49 20.49 -18.91
N THR A 66 1.66 20.04 -19.36
CA THR A 66 2.46 19.05 -18.59
C THR A 66 3.06 19.66 -17.32
N ASP A 67 3.29 20.96 -17.29
CA ASP A 67 3.80 21.66 -16.12
C ASP A 67 2.73 21.69 -15.03
N ILE A 68 1.46 21.96 -15.40
CA ILE A 68 0.32 21.92 -14.48
C ILE A 68 0.01 20.50 -14.02
N TYR A 69 0.06 19.54 -14.94
CA TYR A 69 -0.29 18.14 -14.62
C TYR A 69 0.65 17.49 -13.60
N LYS A 70 1.92 17.92 -13.58
CA LYS A 70 2.98 17.31 -12.76
C LYS A 70 3.26 18.01 -11.43
N ASN A 71 2.85 19.27 -11.27
CA ASN A 71 3.29 20.10 -10.16
C ASN A 71 2.10 20.79 -9.50
N ASN A 72 1.96 20.69 -8.19
CA ASN A 72 0.98 21.46 -7.42
C ASN A 72 1.37 22.94 -7.32
N TYR A 73 2.68 23.21 -7.22
CA TYR A 73 3.26 24.53 -7.13
C TYR A 73 4.25 24.75 -8.26
N ILE A 74 4.25 25.94 -8.82
CA ILE A 74 5.08 26.31 -9.97
C ILE A 74 5.90 27.55 -9.64
N ASP A 75 7.20 27.42 -9.76
CA ASP A 75 8.19 28.49 -9.68
C ASP A 75 8.77 28.80 -11.09
N ARG A 76 9.68 29.76 -11.15
CA ARG A 76 10.36 30.18 -12.40
C ARG A 76 11.23 29.10 -13.04
N LEU A 77 11.55 28.00 -12.36
CA LEU A 77 12.41 26.92 -12.86
C LEU A 77 11.64 25.85 -13.63
N ILE A 78 10.29 25.81 -13.50
CA ILE A 78 9.45 24.76 -14.10
C ILE A 78 9.17 25.03 -15.58
N PRO A 79 8.74 26.23 -16.03
CA PRO A 79 8.55 26.48 -17.46
C PRO A 79 9.90 26.49 -18.21
N LYS A 80 10.07 25.58 -19.16
CA LYS A 80 11.32 25.44 -19.95
C LYS A 80 11.11 25.60 -21.46
N MET A 81 9.86 25.60 -21.90
CA MET A 81 9.55 25.70 -23.32
C MET A 81 9.66 27.17 -23.78
N VAL A 82 10.45 27.44 -24.82
CA VAL A 82 10.54 28.75 -25.43
C VAL A 82 9.67 28.79 -26.66
N VAL A 83 8.85 29.83 -26.77
CA VAL A 83 8.00 30.14 -27.92
C VAL A 83 8.03 31.64 -28.18
N THR A 84 7.28 32.14 -29.19
CA THR A 84 7.18 33.57 -29.42
C THR A 84 5.75 34.08 -29.27
N ALA A 85 5.62 35.34 -28.84
CA ALA A 85 4.33 36.00 -28.75
C ALA A 85 4.45 37.51 -29.03
N ASN A 86 3.35 38.11 -29.51
CA ASN A 86 3.27 39.55 -29.66
C ASN A 86 2.99 40.25 -28.31
N ASP A 87 3.28 41.56 -28.23
CA ASP A 87 3.17 42.33 -26.99
C ASP A 87 1.78 42.24 -26.34
N LYS A 88 0.71 42.27 -27.11
CA LYS A 88 -0.69 42.16 -26.61
C LYS A 88 -0.96 40.80 -25.96
N LYS A 89 -0.40 39.72 -26.52
CA LYS A 89 -0.51 38.38 -25.92
C LYS A 89 0.34 38.28 -24.66
N ILE A 90 1.52 38.86 -24.64
CA ILE A 90 2.42 38.89 -23.47
C ILE A 90 1.71 39.57 -22.30
N GLU A 91 1.05 40.71 -22.53
CA GLU A 91 0.29 41.43 -21.52
C GLU A 91 -0.90 40.65 -21.00
N ASN A 92 -1.72 40.07 -21.89
CA ASN A 92 -2.95 39.39 -21.53
C ASN A 92 -2.76 37.97 -20.96
N CYS A 93 -1.62 37.32 -21.28
CA CYS A 93 -1.33 35.94 -20.87
C CYS A 93 -0.21 35.88 -19.84
N SER A 94 0.03 36.94 -19.07
CA SER A 94 1.01 36.97 -17.99
C SER A 94 0.76 35.89 -16.95
N VAL A 95 1.86 35.39 -16.36
CA VAL A 95 1.85 34.43 -15.26
C VAL A 95 2.27 35.15 -14.00
N GLU A 96 1.33 35.41 -13.11
CA GLU A 96 1.51 36.22 -11.92
C GLU A 96 1.43 35.36 -10.64
N GLU A 97 2.06 35.82 -9.59
CA GLU A 97 2.01 35.21 -8.27
C GLU A 97 0.55 34.99 -7.81
N TRP A 98 0.26 33.82 -7.28
CA TRP A 98 -1.05 33.35 -6.82
C TRP A 98 -2.07 33.10 -7.94
N ASP A 99 -1.70 33.20 -9.20
CA ASP A 99 -2.54 32.65 -10.28
C ASP A 99 -2.69 31.13 -10.10
N ILE A 100 -3.89 30.64 -10.39
CA ILE A 100 -4.17 29.19 -10.41
C ILE A 100 -4.37 28.77 -11.87
N PHE A 101 -3.59 27.81 -12.33
CA PHE A 101 -3.75 27.23 -13.64
C PHE A 101 -4.38 25.86 -13.57
N ILE A 102 -5.34 25.61 -14.47
CA ILE A 102 -6.20 24.40 -14.45
C ILE A 102 -6.18 23.76 -15.82
N THR A 103 -6.21 22.42 -15.86
CA THR A 103 -6.37 21.65 -17.11
C THR A 103 -7.86 21.53 -17.45
N PRO A 104 -8.40 22.28 -18.45
CA PRO A 104 -9.82 22.28 -18.78
C PRO A 104 -10.25 21.08 -19.61
N THR A 105 -9.31 20.34 -20.21
CA THR A 105 -9.58 19.19 -21.09
C THR A 105 -8.60 18.06 -20.87
N SER A 106 -9.06 16.81 -21.03
CA SER A 106 -8.20 15.61 -21.00
C SER A 106 -8.75 14.50 -21.90
N GLU A 107 -7.99 13.43 -22.12
CA GLU A 107 -8.40 12.21 -22.79
C GLU A 107 -9.33 11.36 -21.90
N THR A 108 -9.23 11.50 -20.58
CA THR A 108 -10.13 10.90 -19.60
C THR A 108 -10.89 11.97 -18.83
N LYS A 109 -12.09 11.67 -18.33
CA LYS A 109 -12.89 12.62 -17.54
C LYS A 109 -12.27 12.89 -16.18
N GLU A 110 -11.61 11.87 -15.61
CA GLU A 110 -10.99 11.86 -14.30
C GLU A 110 -9.80 12.82 -14.21
N ASP A 111 -9.11 13.05 -15.33
CA ASP A 111 -7.93 13.92 -15.43
C ASP A 111 -8.26 15.39 -15.73
N ILE A 112 -9.54 15.76 -15.85
CA ILE A 112 -9.95 17.17 -15.95
C ILE A 112 -9.81 17.83 -14.58
N GLY A 113 -9.29 19.06 -14.56
CA GLY A 113 -9.22 19.87 -13.35
C GLY A 113 -7.98 19.64 -12.51
N HIS A 114 -6.86 19.19 -13.11
CA HIS A 114 -5.56 19.37 -12.44
C HIS A 114 -5.29 20.85 -12.26
N ALA A 115 -4.90 21.25 -11.06
CA ALA A 115 -4.72 22.65 -10.69
C ALA A 115 -3.33 22.86 -10.08
N SER A 116 -2.71 23.99 -10.40
CA SER A 116 -1.40 24.41 -9.86
C SER A 116 -1.43 25.87 -9.48
N VAL A 117 -0.68 26.23 -8.45
CA VAL A 117 -0.52 27.60 -7.97
C VAL A 117 0.85 28.15 -8.37
N ILE A 118 0.89 29.39 -8.84
CA ILE A 118 2.11 30.11 -9.13
C ILE A 118 2.66 30.74 -7.85
N LEU A 119 3.89 30.37 -7.48
CA LEU A 119 4.55 30.83 -6.25
C LEU A 119 5.16 32.24 -6.35
N GLU A 120 5.54 32.66 -7.57
CA GLU A 120 6.14 33.95 -7.85
C GLU A 120 5.79 34.40 -9.27
N THR A 121 5.67 35.70 -9.50
CA THR A 121 5.47 36.22 -10.87
C THR A 121 6.68 35.84 -11.76
N ILE A 122 6.39 35.20 -12.89
CA ILE A 122 7.43 34.70 -13.83
C ILE A 122 7.57 35.68 -14.99
N PRO A 123 8.63 36.51 -15.02
CA PRO A 123 8.83 37.50 -16.08
C PRO A 123 8.96 36.83 -17.45
N ASN A 124 8.41 37.46 -18.48
CA ASN A 124 8.43 36.95 -19.86
C ASN A 124 7.90 35.54 -20.01
N CYS A 125 6.92 35.14 -19.17
CA CYS A 125 6.23 33.87 -19.25
C CYS A 125 4.77 34.10 -19.60
N CYS A 126 4.27 33.32 -20.56
CA CYS A 126 2.85 33.24 -20.89
C CYS A 126 2.35 31.81 -20.72
N TYR A 127 1.04 31.66 -20.59
CA TYR A 127 0.44 30.32 -20.50
C TYR A 127 -0.13 29.86 -21.84
N SER A 128 -0.13 28.54 -22.04
CA SER A 128 -0.67 27.89 -23.24
C SER A 128 -2.22 27.94 -23.27
N TYR A 129 -2.82 28.05 -24.46
CA TYR A 129 -4.26 27.96 -24.65
C TYR A 129 -4.88 26.59 -24.25
N HIS A 130 -4.04 25.60 -23.95
CA HIS A 130 -4.47 24.28 -23.44
C HIS A 130 -4.76 24.26 -21.94
N ILE A 131 -4.45 25.35 -21.24
CA ILE A 131 -4.70 25.52 -19.81
C ILE A 131 -5.54 26.76 -19.58
N MET A 132 -6.19 26.83 -18.43
CA MET A 132 -7.08 27.92 -18.05
C MET A 132 -6.51 28.61 -16.82
N ARG A 133 -6.36 29.93 -16.87
CA ARG A 133 -6.01 30.74 -15.72
C ARG A 133 -7.24 31.03 -14.88
N TYR A 134 -7.11 30.88 -13.57
CA TYR A 134 -8.09 31.35 -12.59
C TYR A 134 -7.39 32.30 -11.62
N ARG A 135 -7.79 33.55 -11.64
CA ARG A 135 -7.23 34.64 -10.81
C ARG A 135 -8.26 35.09 -9.78
N LEU A 136 -7.84 35.12 -8.51
CA LEU A 136 -8.71 35.49 -7.40
C LEU A 136 -9.03 37.01 -7.42
N ILE A 137 -10.29 37.37 -7.15
CA ILE A 137 -10.74 38.76 -7.03
C ILE A 137 -10.26 39.37 -5.69
N ASN A 138 -10.31 38.57 -4.62
CA ASN A 138 -9.89 39.02 -3.29
C ASN A 138 -9.05 37.94 -2.57
N PRO A 139 -7.73 37.98 -2.69
CA PRO A 139 -6.85 36.98 -2.07
C PRO A 139 -6.81 37.05 -0.55
N ASN A 140 -7.32 38.13 0.07
CA ASN A 140 -7.41 38.26 1.52
C ASN A 140 -8.55 37.41 2.14
N ARG A 141 -9.45 36.87 1.32
CA ARG A 141 -10.61 36.07 1.77
C ARG A 141 -10.50 34.60 1.41
N VAL A 142 -9.67 34.27 0.43
CA VAL A 142 -9.46 32.89 -0.04
C VAL A 142 -8.05 32.72 -0.55
N THR A 143 -7.37 31.64 -0.16
CA THR A 143 -6.01 31.34 -0.61
C THR A 143 -6.01 30.52 -1.91
N ALA A 144 -5.07 30.82 -2.81
CA ALA A 144 -4.90 30.07 -4.06
C ALA A 144 -4.62 28.59 -3.81
N SER A 145 -3.80 28.26 -2.82
CA SER A 145 -3.47 26.87 -2.46
C SER A 145 -4.69 26.10 -1.95
N PHE A 146 -5.58 26.73 -1.18
CA PHE A 146 -6.81 26.09 -0.75
C PHE A 146 -7.70 25.73 -1.94
N ILE A 147 -7.87 26.65 -2.88
CA ILE A 147 -8.63 26.40 -4.14
C ILE A 147 -7.97 25.28 -4.94
N MET A 148 -6.66 25.29 -5.09
CA MET A 148 -5.92 24.19 -5.75
C MET A 148 -6.23 22.83 -5.11
N TYR A 149 -6.15 22.71 -3.79
CA TYR A 149 -6.47 21.45 -3.10
C TYR A 149 -7.92 21.02 -3.27
N LEU A 150 -8.87 21.98 -3.33
CA LEU A 150 -10.27 21.65 -3.60
C LEU A 150 -10.45 20.96 -4.95
N PHE A 151 -9.70 21.32 -6.00
CA PHE A 151 -9.75 20.64 -7.30
C PHE A 151 -9.40 19.14 -7.21
N TYR A 152 -8.66 18.73 -6.19
CA TYR A 152 -8.34 17.32 -5.93
C TYR A 152 -9.32 16.65 -4.96
N SER A 153 -10.28 17.40 -4.36
CA SER A 153 -11.28 16.84 -3.45
C SER A 153 -12.32 16.00 -4.22
N GLN A 154 -12.88 14.99 -3.55
CA GLN A 154 -13.91 14.13 -4.14
C GLN A 154 -15.15 14.93 -4.54
N ASP A 155 -15.55 15.92 -3.75
CA ASP A 155 -16.77 16.69 -4.00
C ASP A 155 -16.65 17.55 -5.25
N LEU A 156 -15.53 18.23 -5.44
CA LEU A 156 -15.34 19.03 -6.65
C LEU A 156 -15.10 18.13 -7.88
N LYS A 157 -14.39 17.03 -7.73
CA LYS A 157 -14.25 16.03 -8.81
C LYS A 157 -15.58 15.45 -9.25
N ARG A 158 -16.51 15.12 -8.36
CA ARG A 158 -17.87 14.67 -8.72
C ARG A 158 -18.62 15.73 -9.53
N GLN A 159 -18.51 17.00 -9.17
CA GLN A 159 -19.13 18.10 -9.93
C GLN A 159 -18.51 18.21 -11.34
N ILE A 160 -17.19 18.15 -11.46
CA ILE A 160 -16.47 18.19 -12.75
C ILE A 160 -16.91 17.01 -13.63
N LEU A 161 -16.91 15.78 -13.11
CA LEU A 161 -17.32 14.57 -13.84
C LEU A 161 -18.77 14.67 -14.35
N LYS A 162 -19.67 15.25 -13.54
CA LYS A 162 -21.08 15.46 -13.92
C LYS A 162 -21.23 16.40 -15.10
N TYR A 163 -20.39 17.42 -15.22
CA TYR A 163 -20.51 18.46 -16.24
C TYR A 163 -19.55 18.27 -17.42
N ALA A 164 -18.55 17.40 -17.32
CA ALA A 164 -17.61 17.11 -18.40
C ALA A 164 -18.29 16.51 -19.63
N GLN A 165 -17.96 17.03 -20.81
CA GLN A 165 -18.55 16.63 -22.12
C GLN A 165 -17.43 16.30 -23.11
N GLY A 166 -17.69 15.38 -24.03
CA GLY A 166 -16.77 14.95 -25.09
C GLY A 166 -16.91 13.48 -25.41
N LEU A 167 -16.29 13.02 -26.51
CA LEU A 167 -16.29 11.60 -26.93
C LEU A 167 -14.87 11.02 -26.87
N THR A 168 -13.92 11.62 -27.60
CA THR A 168 -12.50 11.20 -27.63
C THR A 168 -11.63 12.08 -26.75
N ARG A 169 -12.06 13.31 -26.51
CA ARG A 169 -11.46 14.25 -25.57
C ARG A 169 -12.56 14.92 -24.78
N TYR A 170 -12.45 14.88 -23.49
CA TYR A 170 -13.42 15.47 -22.58
C TYR A 170 -12.99 16.88 -22.15
N GLY A 171 -13.96 17.73 -21.87
CA GLY A 171 -13.67 19.09 -21.43
C GLY A 171 -14.80 19.70 -20.62
N LEU A 172 -14.45 20.76 -19.90
CA LEU A 172 -15.38 21.59 -19.13
C LEU A 172 -15.22 23.05 -19.55
N SER A 173 -16.34 23.70 -19.87
CA SER A 173 -16.32 25.10 -20.28
C SER A 173 -16.05 26.04 -19.10
N LYS A 174 -15.54 27.24 -19.40
CA LYS A 174 -15.34 28.35 -18.46
C LYS A 174 -16.56 28.61 -17.58
N GLU A 175 -17.73 28.65 -18.19
CA GLU A 175 -19.00 28.91 -17.50
C GLU A 175 -19.34 27.80 -16.51
N LYS A 176 -19.09 26.54 -16.87
CA LYS A 176 -19.32 25.40 -15.99
C LYS A 176 -18.32 25.38 -14.82
N PHE A 177 -17.04 25.72 -15.05
CA PHE A 177 -16.08 25.93 -13.98
C PHE A 177 -16.53 27.03 -13.01
N SER A 178 -17.01 28.15 -13.53
CA SER A 178 -17.51 29.28 -12.71
C SER A 178 -18.70 28.90 -11.82
N ASN A 179 -19.49 27.91 -12.22
CA ASN A 179 -20.65 27.43 -11.47
C ASN A 179 -20.37 26.30 -10.46
N LEU A 180 -19.13 25.82 -10.39
CA LEU A 180 -18.76 24.81 -9.39
C LEU A 180 -18.88 25.40 -7.97
N LEU A 181 -19.54 24.65 -7.09
CA LEU A 181 -19.73 25.03 -5.69
C LEU A 181 -18.60 24.49 -4.83
N ILE A 182 -18.02 25.38 -4.03
CA ILE A 182 -16.94 25.03 -3.10
C ILE A 182 -17.26 25.51 -1.68
N PRO A 183 -16.78 24.83 -0.65
CA PRO A 183 -16.82 25.32 0.72
C PRO A 183 -15.97 26.59 0.85
N PHE A 184 -16.46 27.56 1.60
CA PHE A 184 -15.81 28.86 1.81
C PHE A 184 -15.67 29.16 3.32
N PRO A 185 -14.83 28.41 4.04
CA PRO A 185 -14.58 28.64 5.45
C PRO A 185 -13.75 29.92 5.68
N ASN A 186 -13.65 30.34 6.93
CA ASN A 186 -12.77 31.45 7.33
C ASN A 186 -11.34 31.23 6.82
N ILE A 187 -10.65 32.30 6.43
CA ILE A 187 -9.28 32.26 5.87
C ILE A 187 -8.30 31.49 6.76
N ARG A 188 -8.37 31.64 8.10
CA ARG A 188 -7.52 30.91 9.05
C ARG A 188 -7.70 29.39 8.98
N ILE A 189 -8.91 28.94 8.70
CA ILE A 189 -9.20 27.50 8.49
C ILE A 189 -8.59 27.04 7.17
N GLN A 190 -8.71 27.84 6.11
CA GLN A 190 -8.11 27.52 4.80
C GLN A 190 -6.58 27.39 4.91
N GLU A 191 -5.93 28.35 5.58
CA GLU A 191 -4.47 28.35 5.80
C GLU A 191 -4.01 27.12 6.59
N GLU A 192 -4.72 26.74 7.64
CA GLU A 192 -4.37 25.57 8.44
C GLU A 192 -4.56 24.25 7.66
N ILE A 193 -5.63 24.14 6.85
CA ILE A 193 -5.83 23.00 5.95
C ILE A 193 -4.69 22.90 4.93
N VAL A 194 -4.32 24.02 4.30
CA VAL A 194 -3.23 24.07 3.34
C VAL A 194 -1.91 23.63 3.99
N ARG A 195 -1.59 24.17 5.17
CA ARG A 195 -0.39 23.80 5.93
C ARG A 195 -0.31 22.29 6.18
N ILE A 196 -1.41 21.69 6.63
CA ILE A 196 -1.47 20.24 6.89
C ILE A 196 -1.26 19.45 5.59
N LEU A 197 -1.93 19.84 4.50
CA LEU A 197 -1.83 19.13 3.22
C LEU A 197 -0.45 19.28 2.56
N ASP A 198 0.18 20.44 2.67
CA ASP A 198 1.56 20.67 2.21
C ASP A 198 2.56 19.79 2.96
N ASP A 199 2.45 19.70 4.30
CA ASP A 199 3.29 18.83 5.12
C ASP A 199 3.13 17.34 4.75
N TYR A 200 1.90 16.90 4.40
CA TYR A 200 1.66 15.55 3.91
C TYR A 200 2.28 15.31 2.53
N THR A 201 2.05 16.21 1.59
CA THR A 201 2.60 16.12 0.23
C THR A 201 4.13 16.02 0.27
N LYS A 202 4.77 16.92 1.02
CA LYS A 202 6.22 16.89 1.23
C LYS A 202 6.70 15.58 1.85
N SER A 203 5.97 15.04 2.85
CA SER A 203 6.33 13.78 3.48
C SER A 203 6.24 12.58 2.53
N VAL A 204 5.26 12.57 1.61
CA VAL A 204 5.11 11.55 0.56
C VAL A 204 6.25 11.64 -0.46
N GLU A 205 6.61 12.85 -0.89
CA GLU A 205 7.70 13.08 -1.83
C GLU A 205 9.06 12.66 -1.24
N GLU A 206 9.38 13.09 -0.01
CA GLU A 206 10.59 12.67 0.72
C GLU A 206 10.68 11.13 0.87
N LEU A 207 9.55 10.47 1.11
CA LEU A 207 9.50 9.00 1.18
C LEU A 207 9.83 8.38 -0.18
N LYS A 208 9.17 8.84 -1.25
CA LYS A 208 9.42 8.36 -2.62
C LYS A 208 10.90 8.52 -3.02
N GLU A 209 11.50 9.67 -2.71
CA GLU A 209 12.92 9.91 -3.00
C GLU A 209 13.84 8.96 -2.23
N LYS A 210 13.62 8.79 -0.93
CA LYS A 210 14.41 7.86 -0.09
C LYS A 210 14.30 6.42 -0.58
N LEU A 211 13.10 5.96 -0.87
CA LEU A 211 12.85 4.61 -1.33
C LEU A 211 13.50 4.35 -2.70
N ASN A 212 13.38 5.30 -3.63
CA ASN A 212 14.05 5.21 -4.93
C ASN A 212 15.58 5.21 -4.80
N ALA A 213 16.15 6.04 -3.91
CA ALA A 213 17.59 6.08 -3.65
C ALA A 213 18.08 4.75 -3.05
N GLU A 214 17.33 4.14 -2.15
CA GLU A 214 17.64 2.82 -1.59
C GLU A 214 17.61 1.74 -2.67
N LEU A 215 16.57 1.70 -3.49
CA LEU A 215 16.47 0.73 -4.60
C LEU A 215 17.65 0.86 -5.57
N VAL A 216 18.03 2.08 -5.94
CA VAL A 216 19.20 2.33 -6.80
C VAL A 216 20.48 1.84 -6.12
N THR A 217 20.64 2.09 -4.82
CA THR A 217 21.81 1.66 -4.05
C THR A 217 21.90 0.13 -3.99
N ARG A 218 20.79 -0.56 -3.73
CA ARG A 218 20.73 -2.02 -3.69
C ARG A 218 21.04 -2.66 -5.05
N LYS A 219 20.52 -2.09 -6.14
CA LYS A 219 20.84 -2.53 -7.51
C LYS A 219 22.33 -2.38 -7.83
N LYS A 220 22.96 -1.27 -7.43
CA LYS A 220 24.42 -1.07 -7.56
C LYS A 220 25.21 -2.07 -6.72
N GLN A 221 24.79 -2.32 -5.50
CA GLN A 221 25.39 -3.31 -4.60
C GLN A 221 25.34 -4.72 -5.22
N TYR A 222 24.16 -5.12 -5.72
CA TYR A 222 24.01 -6.40 -6.43
C TYR A 222 24.96 -6.51 -7.63
N SER A 223 25.00 -5.46 -8.49
CA SER A 223 25.89 -5.47 -9.66
C SER A 223 27.37 -5.62 -9.25
N TRP A 224 27.79 -4.92 -8.22
CA TRP A 224 29.16 -5.01 -7.71
C TRP A 224 29.48 -6.41 -7.19
N TYR A 225 28.63 -6.99 -6.35
CA TYR A 225 28.83 -8.36 -5.84
C TYR A 225 28.82 -9.39 -6.96
N ARG A 226 27.90 -9.28 -7.91
CA ARG A 226 27.84 -10.15 -9.09
C ARG A 226 29.16 -10.09 -9.87
N ASP A 227 29.64 -8.92 -10.16
CA ASP A 227 30.84 -8.71 -10.97
C ASP A 227 32.09 -9.20 -10.22
N CYS A 228 32.17 -9.02 -8.89
CA CYS A 228 33.25 -9.58 -8.07
C CYS A 228 33.20 -11.11 -7.99
N LEU A 229 32.05 -11.71 -7.77
CA LEU A 229 31.89 -13.17 -7.64
C LEU A 229 32.14 -13.91 -8.95
N LEU A 230 31.91 -13.27 -10.08
CA LEU A 230 32.06 -13.85 -11.43
C LEU A 230 33.36 -13.44 -12.13
N ASN A 231 34.24 -12.67 -11.45
CA ASN A 231 35.58 -12.34 -11.92
C ASN A 231 36.62 -13.29 -11.31
N PHE A 232 37.13 -14.21 -12.07
CA PHE A 232 38.03 -15.28 -11.60
C PHE A 232 39.52 -14.97 -11.76
N GLU A 233 39.91 -13.84 -12.37
CA GLU A 233 41.32 -13.38 -12.53
C GLU A 233 42.31 -14.51 -12.89
N ASN A 234 41.94 -15.40 -13.82
CA ASN A 234 42.74 -16.56 -14.25
C ASN A 234 43.00 -17.61 -13.14
N LYS A 235 42.21 -17.66 -12.08
CA LYS A 235 42.36 -18.64 -11.01
C LYS A 235 41.57 -19.95 -11.26
N VAL A 236 40.88 -20.05 -12.37
CA VAL A 236 40.07 -21.22 -12.75
C VAL A 236 40.36 -21.61 -14.22
N GLU A 237 40.02 -22.85 -14.56
CA GLU A 237 40.11 -23.31 -15.94
C GLU A 237 39.21 -22.49 -16.86
N ILE A 238 39.72 -22.10 -18.02
CA ILE A 238 38.97 -21.42 -19.07
C ILE A 238 38.72 -22.42 -20.19
N VAL A 239 37.46 -22.62 -20.53
CA VAL A 239 37.02 -23.61 -21.52
C VAL A 239 36.15 -22.99 -22.61
N LYS A 240 36.07 -23.63 -23.76
CA LYS A 240 35.11 -23.25 -24.81
C LYS A 240 33.70 -23.68 -24.40
N LEU A 241 32.73 -22.79 -24.57
CA LEU A 241 31.32 -23.04 -24.24
C LEU A 241 30.80 -24.31 -24.96
N GLY A 242 31.10 -24.49 -26.25
CA GLY A 242 30.69 -25.67 -26.99
C GLY A 242 31.33 -26.98 -26.54
N SER A 243 32.45 -26.94 -25.76
CA SER A 243 33.04 -28.18 -25.22
C SER A 243 32.30 -28.74 -24.00
N ILE A 244 31.46 -27.93 -23.35
CA ILE A 244 30.73 -28.28 -22.13
C ILE A 244 29.22 -28.02 -22.21
N SER A 245 28.70 -27.71 -23.42
CA SER A 245 27.29 -27.50 -23.67
C SER A 245 26.89 -27.87 -25.08
N GLU A 246 25.63 -28.22 -25.28
CA GLU A 246 25.01 -28.37 -26.61
C GLU A 246 24.33 -27.07 -27.02
N LEU A 247 24.59 -26.62 -28.26
CA LEU A 247 24.00 -25.39 -28.79
C LEU A 247 22.89 -25.73 -29.79
N LYS A 248 21.67 -25.26 -29.53
CA LYS A 248 20.49 -25.47 -30.40
C LYS A 248 19.91 -24.16 -30.87
N SER A 249 19.87 -23.94 -32.19
CA SER A 249 19.12 -22.82 -32.76
C SER A 249 17.65 -23.22 -32.87
N GLY A 250 16.78 -22.26 -32.56
CA GLY A 250 15.34 -22.44 -32.70
C GLY A 250 14.83 -22.33 -34.13
N GLY A 251 13.51 -22.39 -34.29
CA GLY A 251 12.82 -22.25 -35.55
C GLY A 251 11.42 -21.68 -35.39
N THR A 252 10.90 -21.07 -36.46
CA THR A 252 9.55 -20.50 -36.49
C THR A 252 8.69 -21.27 -37.46
N PRO A 253 7.58 -21.91 -37.06
CA PRO A 253 6.57 -22.44 -37.95
C PRO A 253 6.02 -21.35 -38.85
N LYS A 254 5.56 -21.71 -40.07
CA LYS A 254 4.95 -20.73 -40.99
C LYS A 254 3.81 -19.99 -40.30
N THR A 255 3.98 -18.68 -40.11
CA THR A 255 3.03 -17.82 -39.37
C THR A 255 1.69 -17.68 -40.05
N GLU A 256 1.65 -17.85 -41.38
CA GLU A 256 0.44 -17.78 -42.19
C GLU A 256 -0.47 -19.00 -42.03
N ASN A 257 0.07 -20.11 -41.52
CA ASN A 257 -0.69 -21.34 -41.31
C ASN A 257 -1.23 -21.39 -39.86
N LEU A 258 -2.50 -21.04 -39.69
CA LEU A 258 -3.17 -21.00 -38.39
C LEU A 258 -3.15 -22.37 -37.67
N GLU A 259 -3.19 -23.48 -38.40
CA GLU A 259 -3.14 -24.83 -37.83
C GLU A 259 -1.84 -25.12 -37.04
N TYR A 260 -0.79 -24.31 -37.25
CA TYR A 260 0.48 -24.44 -36.51
C TYR A 260 0.49 -23.68 -35.18
N TRP A 261 -0.49 -22.79 -34.98
CA TRP A 261 -0.53 -21.85 -33.85
C TRP A 261 -1.79 -21.95 -33.01
N GLU A 262 -2.97 -22.15 -33.64
CA GLU A 262 -4.25 -22.16 -32.91
C GLU A 262 -4.38 -23.44 -32.08
N ASN A 263 -4.77 -23.27 -30.80
CA ASN A 263 -4.89 -24.34 -29.84
C ASN A 263 -3.60 -25.15 -29.59
N GLY A 264 -2.45 -24.52 -29.79
CA GLY A 264 -1.17 -25.13 -29.49
C GLY A 264 -0.96 -25.35 -28.00
N ASP A 265 -0.27 -26.42 -27.65
CA ASP A 265 0.10 -26.78 -26.27
C ASP A 265 1.60 -26.71 -26.02
N ILE A 266 2.44 -26.75 -27.09
CA ILE A 266 3.89 -26.65 -26.99
C ILE A 266 4.32 -25.21 -26.83
N PRO A 267 4.92 -24.82 -25.67
CA PRO A 267 5.38 -23.44 -25.43
C PRO A 267 6.43 -23.02 -26.48
N TRP A 268 6.26 -21.83 -27.06
CA TRP A 268 7.17 -21.30 -28.08
C TRP A 268 7.56 -19.86 -27.76
N MET A 269 8.84 -19.65 -27.48
CA MET A 269 9.43 -18.39 -27.03
C MET A 269 9.89 -17.53 -28.21
N SER A 270 9.42 -16.29 -28.24
CA SER A 270 9.91 -15.25 -29.15
C SER A 270 11.16 -14.55 -28.61
N SER A 271 11.94 -13.91 -29.50
CA SER A 271 13.16 -13.19 -29.09
C SER A 271 12.87 -12.00 -28.15
N GLY A 272 11.66 -11.41 -28.15
CA GLY A 272 11.27 -10.33 -27.24
C GLY A 272 11.18 -10.78 -25.79
N GLU A 273 10.84 -12.04 -25.56
CA GLU A 273 10.64 -12.59 -24.22
C GLU A 273 11.96 -12.84 -23.47
N VAL A 274 13.11 -12.79 -24.11
CA VAL A 274 14.41 -12.95 -23.46
C VAL A 274 14.63 -11.91 -22.35
N ASN A 275 13.99 -10.76 -22.45
CA ASN A 275 14.06 -9.70 -21.42
C ASN A 275 13.36 -10.06 -20.09
N LYS A 276 12.54 -11.12 -20.07
CA LYS A 276 11.90 -11.62 -18.84
C LYS A 276 12.89 -12.28 -17.88
N GLY A 277 14.07 -12.70 -18.39
CA GLY A 277 15.14 -13.33 -17.62
C GLY A 277 14.83 -14.78 -17.26
N ASN A 278 13.90 -15.07 -16.37
CA ASN A 278 13.40 -16.41 -16.06
C ASN A 278 12.08 -16.65 -16.83
N ILE A 279 12.00 -17.73 -17.60
CA ILE A 279 10.86 -18.06 -18.46
C ILE A 279 10.07 -19.22 -17.85
N TYR A 280 8.96 -18.90 -17.20
CA TYR A 280 8.02 -19.87 -16.62
C TYR A 280 6.85 -20.17 -17.55
N GLU A 281 6.58 -19.32 -18.53
CA GLU A 281 5.52 -19.41 -19.53
C GLU A 281 5.91 -18.63 -20.78
N THR A 282 5.27 -18.92 -21.91
CA THR A 282 5.46 -18.21 -23.17
C THR A 282 4.18 -17.55 -23.64
N GLU A 283 4.31 -16.42 -24.34
CA GLU A 283 3.15 -15.68 -24.88
C GLU A 283 2.46 -16.46 -26.01
N LYS A 284 3.22 -17.29 -26.72
CA LYS A 284 2.72 -18.11 -27.83
C LYS A 284 2.98 -19.58 -27.58
N LYS A 285 2.14 -20.41 -28.17
CA LYS A 285 2.30 -21.86 -28.22
C LYS A 285 2.15 -22.30 -29.65
N ILE A 286 2.77 -23.43 -29.99
CA ILE A 286 2.63 -24.10 -31.32
C ILE A 286 1.97 -25.45 -31.13
N THR A 287 1.32 -25.93 -32.20
CA THR A 287 0.76 -27.28 -32.23
C THR A 287 1.83 -28.30 -32.51
N GLU A 288 1.58 -29.59 -32.24
CA GLU A 288 2.44 -30.70 -32.63
C GLU A 288 2.68 -30.71 -34.17
N LYS A 289 1.66 -30.35 -34.96
CA LYS A 289 1.77 -30.21 -36.43
C LYS A 289 2.74 -29.06 -36.80
N GLY A 290 2.67 -27.94 -36.08
CA GLY A 290 3.59 -26.81 -36.24
C GLY A 290 5.02 -27.17 -35.87
N TYR A 291 5.20 -27.92 -34.77
CA TYR A 291 6.50 -28.44 -34.36
C TYR A 291 7.12 -29.36 -35.44
N ASN A 292 6.38 -30.38 -35.88
CA ASN A 292 6.85 -31.37 -36.82
C ASN A 292 7.10 -30.82 -38.24
N ASN A 293 6.45 -29.73 -38.64
CA ASN A 293 6.60 -29.09 -39.94
C ASN A 293 7.46 -27.82 -39.92
N SER A 294 8.31 -27.66 -38.90
CA SER A 294 9.23 -26.55 -38.77
C SER A 294 10.61 -26.99 -38.33
N SER A 295 11.54 -26.03 -38.27
CA SER A 295 12.88 -26.24 -37.71
C SER A 295 12.93 -26.00 -36.19
N ALA A 296 11.78 -25.84 -35.53
CA ALA A 296 11.70 -25.70 -34.08
C ALA A 296 12.30 -26.92 -33.38
N LYS A 297 13.03 -26.69 -32.30
CA LYS A 297 13.65 -27.76 -31.52
C LYS A 297 13.24 -27.60 -30.07
N MET A 298 12.88 -28.70 -29.42
CA MET A 298 12.58 -28.71 -28.00
C MET A 298 13.85 -28.49 -27.19
N LEU A 299 13.80 -27.56 -26.30
CA LEU A 299 14.81 -27.28 -25.30
C LEU A 299 14.30 -27.80 -23.95
N PRO A 300 15.12 -28.54 -23.21
CA PRO A 300 14.76 -28.98 -21.87
C PRO A 300 14.64 -27.80 -20.88
N LYS A 301 13.97 -28.04 -19.78
CA LYS A 301 13.98 -27.15 -18.63
C LYS A 301 15.40 -26.79 -18.22
N ASP A 302 15.59 -25.60 -17.67
CA ASP A 302 16.87 -25.07 -17.21
C ASP A 302 17.93 -24.91 -18.33
N THR A 303 17.47 -24.65 -19.55
CA THR A 303 18.33 -24.26 -20.69
C THR A 303 18.56 -22.73 -20.65
N VAL A 304 19.82 -22.32 -20.83
CA VAL A 304 20.14 -20.90 -21.02
C VAL A 304 19.88 -20.50 -22.46
N VAL A 305 19.11 -19.43 -22.67
CA VAL A 305 18.76 -18.95 -24.02
C VAL A 305 19.39 -17.59 -24.26
N ILE A 306 20.08 -17.42 -25.39
CA ILE A 306 20.71 -16.15 -25.80
C ILE A 306 20.12 -15.62 -27.09
N ALA A 307 19.88 -14.33 -27.19
CA ALA A 307 19.44 -13.67 -28.41
C ALA A 307 20.59 -13.46 -29.37
N LEU A 308 20.53 -14.14 -30.55
CA LEU A 308 21.52 -14.06 -31.62
C LEU A 308 21.38 -12.80 -32.46
N ALA A 309 20.14 -12.34 -32.65
CA ALA A 309 19.79 -11.18 -33.45
C ALA A 309 18.80 -10.28 -32.69
N GLY A 310 18.67 -9.06 -33.14
CA GLY A 310 17.73 -8.08 -32.63
C GLY A 310 18.26 -6.65 -32.75
N GLN A 311 17.37 -5.72 -33.13
CA GLN A 311 17.68 -4.31 -33.15
C GLN A 311 17.65 -3.75 -31.72
N GLY A 312 18.46 -2.74 -31.43
CA GLY A 312 18.51 -2.11 -30.12
C GLY A 312 19.23 -2.98 -29.06
N LYS A 313 18.58 -3.21 -27.91
CA LYS A 313 19.19 -3.80 -26.70
C LYS A 313 19.03 -5.34 -26.59
N THR A 314 18.34 -6.00 -27.50
CA THR A 314 17.97 -7.44 -27.33
C THR A 314 19.13 -8.39 -27.63
N ARG A 315 19.95 -8.10 -28.65
CA ARG A 315 21.09 -8.95 -29.05
C ARG A 315 22.10 -9.12 -27.91
N GLY A 316 22.47 -10.34 -27.58
CA GLY A 316 23.38 -10.70 -26.50
C GLY A 316 22.67 -10.79 -25.11
N THR A 317 21.38 -10.47 -25.04
CA THR A 317 20.61 -10.69 -23.82
C THR A 317 20.36 -12.18 -23.61
N VAL A 318 20.37 -12.60 -22.34
CA VAL A 318 20.19 -14.00 -21.95
C VAL A 318 18.98 -14.18 -21.05
N ALA A 319 18.35 -15.33 -21.16
CA ALA A 319 17.30 -15.83 -20.27
C ALA A 319 17.59 -17.28 -19.89
N ILE A 320 16.89 -17.79 -18.88
CA ILE A 320 16.92 -19.21 -18.55
C ILE A 320 15.49 -19.77 -18.55
N THR A 321 15.28 -20.91 -19.20
CA THR A 321 13.97 -21.56 -19.25
C THR A 321 13.71 -22.32 -17.97
N ARG A 322 12.48 -22.20 -17.45
CA ARG A 322 12.04 -22.96 -16.28
C ARG A 322 10.98 -24.01 -16.63
N ILE A 323 10.71 -24.14 -17.92
CA ILE A 323 9.85 -25.14 -18.53
C ILE A 323 10.53 -25.68 -19.82
N GLU A 324 10.08 -26.78 -20.31
CA GLU A 324 10.41 -27.23 -21.67
C GLU A 324 9.71 -26.33 -22.67
N LEU A 325 10.44 -25.89 -23.72
CA LEU A 325 9.90 -24.98 -24.72
C LEU A 325 10.68 -25.03 -26.05
N CYS A 326 10.07 -24.52 -27.09
CA CYS A 326 10.74 -24.19 -28.34
C CYS A 326 11.06 -22.71 -28.45
N THR A 327 12.01 -22.33 -29.29
CA THR A 327 12.36 -20.93 -29.54
C THR A 327 12.32 -20.59 -31.03
N ASN A 328 12.26 -19.30 -31.36
CA ASN A 328 12.44 -18.83 -32.73
C ASN A 328 13.92 -18.93 -33.17
N GLN A 329 14.18 -18.76 -34.48
CA GLN A 329 15.53 -18.80 -35.05
C GLN A 329 16.47 -17.69 -34.62
N SER A 330 15.98 -16.62 -33.97
CA SER A 330 16.79 -15.53 -33.44
C SER A 330 17.34 -15.82 -32.03
N LEU A 331 17.03 -16.99 -31.51
CA LEU A 331 17.46 -17.46 -30.20
C LEU A 331 18.31 -18.73 -30.33
N CYS A 332 19.30 -18.86 -29.45
CA CYS A 332 20.07 -20.09 -29.28
C CYS A 332 19.89 -20.62 -27.86
N GLY A 333 19.43 -21.84 -27.72
CA GLY A 333 19.46 -22.60 -26.46
C GLY A 333 20.87 -23.17 -26.25
N ILE A 334 21.37 -22.97 -25.04
CA ILE A 334 22.64 -23.50 -24.54
C ILE A 334 22.29 -24.49 -23.42
N ILE A 335 22.48 -25.76 -23.69
CA ILE A 335 22.17 -26.87 -22.80
C ILE A 335 23.46 -27.32 -22.14
N PRO A 336 23.74 -26.97 -20.88
CA PRO A 336 24.96 -27.36 -20.17
C PRO A 336 25.03 -28.87 -19.95
N ASN A 337 26.25 -29.42 -19.94
CA ASN A 337 26.47 -30.77 -19.47
C ASN A 337 26.61 -30.82 -17.93
N GLU A 338 26.87 -32.01 -17.37
CA GLU A 338 26.97 -32.22 -15.91
C GLU A 338 28.06 -31.42 -15.18
N LYS A 339 29.03 -30.83 -15.89
CA LYS A 339 30.13 -30.03 -15.32
C LYS A 339 29.76 -28.55 -15.16
N LEU A 340 28.70 -28.09 -15.82
CA LEU A 340 28.31 -26.69 -15.86
C LEU A 340 26.87 -26.49 -15.31
N ASN A 341 26.73 -25.71 -14.25
CA ASN A 341 25.43 -25.35 -13.71
C ASN A 341 24.75 -24.29 -14.59
N SER A 342 23.49 -24.51 -14.94
CA SER A 342 22.71 -23.63 -15.84
C SER A 342 22.52 -22.21 -15.26
N ASP A 343 22.24 -22.09 -13.97
CA ASP A 343 22.05 -20.80 -13.31
C ASP A 343 23.37 -20.03 -13.20
N PHE A 344 24.49 -20.73 -12.95
CA PHE A 344 25.82 -20.13 -13.00
C PHE A 344 26.12 -19.57 -14.40
N LEU A 345 25.87 -20.36 -15.46
CA LEU A 345 26.05 -19.91 -16.84
C LEU A 345 25.16 -18.70 -17.13
N TYR A 346 23.91 -18.71 -16.70
CA TYR A 346 22.99 -17.60 -16.87
C TYR A 346 23.52 -16.31 -16.22
N HIS A 347 23.91 -16.36 -14.94
CA HIS A 347 24.48 -15.22 -14.24
C HIS A 347 25.77 -14.75 -14.88
N TYR A 348 26.65 -15.66 -15.28
CA TYR A 348 27.90 -15.31 -15.94
C TYR A 348 27.66 -14.61 -17.27
N LEU A 349 26.84 -15.17 -18.16
CA LEU A 349 26.56 -14.59 -19.48
C LEU A 349 25.84 -13.22 -19.36
N LYS A 350 25.08 -12.98 -18.32
CA LYS A 350 24.53 -11.63 -18.04
C LYS A 350 25.64 -10.58 -17.86
N THR A 351 26.78 -10.92 -17.27
CA THR A 351 27.90 -9.99 -17.13
C THR A 351 28.64 -9.77 -18.47
N GLN A 352 28.50 -10.71 -19.40
CA GLN A 352 29.20 -10.71 -20.67
C GLN A 352 28.43 -9.97 -21.79
N TYR A 353 27.35 -9.26 -21.45
CA TYR A 353 26.47 -8.60 -22.43
C TYR A 353 27.24 -7.71 -23.42
N GLU A 354 28.12 -6.83 -22.94
CA GLU A 354 28.91 -5.94 -23.79
C GLU A 354 29.94 -6.72 -24.65
N ASN A 355 30.61 -7.71 -24.07
CA ASN A 355 31.56 -8.56 -24.78
C ASN A 355 30.88 -9.37 -25.92
N LEU A 356 29.69 -9.91 -25.65
CA LEU A 356 28.91 -10.63 -26.64
C LEU A 356 28.42 -9.70 -27.77
N ARG A 357 28.08 -8.47 -27.43
CA ARG A 357 27.73 -7.47 -28.46
C ARG A 357 28.92 -7.09 -29.34
N GLN A 358 30.07 -6.84 -28.74
CA GLN A 358 31.32 -6.56 -29.50
C GLN A 358 31.69 -7.71 -30.39
N LEU A 359 31.62 -8.96 -29.89
CA LEU A 359 31.87 -10.15 -30.70
C LEU A 359 30.97 -10.27 -31.94
N SER A 360 29.72 -9.79 -31.81
CA SER A 360 28.69 -9.86 -32.85
C SER A 360 28.80 -8.80 -33.93
N SER A 361 29.63 -7.79 -33.73
CA SER A 361 29.73 -6.62 -34.61
C SER A 361 31.00 -6.74 -35.49
N GLY A 362 30.83 -6.96 -36.78
CA GLY A 362 31.49 -5.99 -37.64
C GLY A 362 30.82 -4.63 -37.44
N ASP A 363 31.51 -3.52 -37.66
CA ASP A 363 31.14 -2.12 -37.40
C ASP A 363 29.76 -1.58 -37.85
N GLY A 364 28.73 -2.39 -37.87
CA GLY A 364 27.39 -2.03 -38.34
C GLY A 364 26.24 -2.47 -37.47
N THR A 365 25.13 -1.73 -37.57
CA THR A 365 23.83 -1.99 -36.94
C THR A 365 23.19 -3.37 -37.31
N ARG A 366 23.78 -4.08 -38.24
CA ARG A 366 23.29 -5.37 -38.79
C ARG A 366 24.10 -6.62 -38.38
N GLY A 367 25.01 -6.53 -37.42
CA GLY A 367 25.75 -7.69 -36.90
C GLY A 367 24.85 -8.67 -36.14
N GLY A 368 25.20 -9.96 -36.08
CA GLY A 368 24.52 -11.00 -35.33
C GLY A 368 25.50 -11.96 -34.68
N LEU A 369 25.14 -12.54 -33.54
CA LEU A 369 25.83 -13.73 -33.01
C LEU A 369 25.47 -14.94 -33.83
N ASN A 370 26.40 -15.88 -33.94
CA ASN A 370 26.13 -17.18 -34.58
C ASN A 370 26.63 -18.33 -33.69
N LEU A 371 26.17 -19.53 -33.98
CA LEU A 371 26.49 -20.72 -33.19
C LEU A 371 28.00 -20.95 -33.06
N LYS A 372 28.79 -20.71 -34.12
CA LYS A 372 30.24 -20.91 -34.11
C LYS A 372 30.95 -19.91 -33.21
N MET A 373 30.45 -18.67 -33.10
CA MET A 373 30.96 -17.66 -32.17
C MET A 373 30.71 -18.11 -30.73
N LEU A 374 29.50 -18.58 -30.44
CA LEU A 374 29.13 -19.08 -29.10
C LEU A 374 29.89 -20.37 -28.77
N ASP A 375 30.06 -21.28 -29.71
CA ASP A 375 30.81 -22.52 -29.53
C ASP A 375 32.24 -22.25 -29.08
N ASN A 376 32.90 -21.24 -29.66
CA ASN A 376 34.25 -20.85 -29.34
C ASN A 376 34.37 -19.80 -28.20
N TYR A 377 33.23 -19.37 -27.63
CA TYR A 377 33.24 -18.39 -26.55
C TYR A 377 33.88 -19.00 -25.32
N LEU A 378 34.83 -18.27 -24.72
CA LEU A 378 35.59 -18.73 -23.56
C LEU A 378 34.85 -18.36 -22.28
N ILE A 379 34.64 -19.34 -21.42
CA ILE A 379 34.01 -19.13 -20.12
C ILE A 379 34.84 -19.76 -19.01
N PRO A 380 34.83 -19.18 -17.77
CA PRO A 380 35.46 -19.81 -16.60
C PRO A 380 34.64 -21.02 -16.13
N LEU A 381 35.32 -22.09 -15.78
CA LEU A 381 34.71 -23.31 -15.27
C LEU A 381 35.25 -23.62 -13.85
N PRO A 382 34.76 -22.94 -12.81
CA PRO A 382 35.10 -23.30 -11.45
C PRO A 382 34.48 -24.66 -11.06
N PRO A 383 34.95 -25.33 -10.00
CA PRO A 383 34.33 -26.57 -9.51
C PRO A 383 32.83 -26.39 -9.28
N LEU A 384 32.05 -27.46 -9.52
CA LEU A 384 30.58 -27.39 -9.47
C LEU A 384 30.03 -26.87 -8.16
N GLU A 385 30.67 -27.20 -7.03
CA GLU A 385 30.30 -26.70 -5.69
C GLU A 385 30.50 -25.17 -5.56
N VAL A 386 31.52 -24.62 -6.20
CA VAL A 386 31.75 -23.17 -6.27
C VAL A 386 30.69 -22.50 -7.13
N GLN A 387 30.34 -23.11 -8.29
CA GLN A 387 29.27 -22.61 -9.15
C GLN A 387 27.94 -22.52 -8.37
N LYS A 388 27.54 -23.60 -7.68
CA LYS A 388 26.32 -23.64 -6.87
C LYS A 388 26.30 -22.56 -5.79
N ARG A 389 27.42 -22.41 -5.07
CA ARG A 389 27.54 -21.41 -4.00
C ARG A 389 27.42 -19.98 -4.52
N ILE A 390 28.00 -19.70 -5.70
CA ILE A 390 27.84 -18.38 -6.36
C ILE A 390 26.37 -18.14 -6.72
N VAL A 391 25.69 -19.14 -7.28
CA VAL A 391 24.28 -19.08 -7.63
C VAL A 391 23.43 -18.79 -6.39
N GLU A 392 23.60 -19.52 -5.30
CA GLU A 392 22.85 -19.29 -4.07
C GLU A 392 22.97 -17.83 -3.57
N VAL A 393 24.19 -17.29 -3.61
CA VAL A 393 24.42 -15.89 -3.20
C VAL A 393 23.70 -14.93 -4.14
N LEU A 394 23.83 -15.10 -5.44
CA LEU A 394 23.24 -14.20 -6.44
C LEU A 394 21.72 -14.28 -6.46
N ASP A 395 21.14 -15.46 -6.35
CA ASP A 395 19.70 -15.67 -6.30
C ASP A 395 19.09 -15.06 -5.04
N ASN A 396 19.74 -15.22 -3.89
CA ASN A 396 19.32 -14.56 -2.65
C ASN A 396 19.33 -13.04 -2.77
N PHE A 397 20.33 -12.44 -3.41
CA PHE A 397 20.36 -11.00 -3.67
C PHE A 397 19.26 -10.56 -4.63
N GLU A 398 19.01 -11.30 -5.73
CA GLU A 398 17.91 -10.99 -6.64
C GLU A 398 16.55 -11.07 -5.93
N LYS A 399 16.36 -12.07 -5.07
CA LYS A 399 15.15 -12.22 -4.26
C LYS A 399 14.95 -11.03 -3.33
N ILE A 400 15.97 -10.65 -2.57
CA ILE A 400 15.94 -9.47 -1.68
C ILE A 400 15.61 -8.20 -2.47
N CYS A 401 16.21 -7.98 -3.63
CA CYS A 401 15.92 -6.83 -4.49
C CYS A 401 14.49 -6.81 -5.00
N LYS A 402 13.90 -7.98 -5.33
CA LYS A 402 12.51 -8.11 -5.76
C LYS A 402 11.54 -7.85 -4.61
N GLU A 403 11.77 -8.45 -3.44
CA GLU A 403 10.96 -8.27 -2.24
C GLU A 403 10.94 -6.80 -1.81
N LEU A 404 12.10 -6.16 -1.72
CA LEU A 404 12.21 -4.73 -1.45
C LEU A 404 11.44 -3.87 -2.45
N ASN A 405 11.50 -4.19 -3.74
CA ASN A 405 10.76 -3.42 -4.75
C ASN A 405 9.24 -3.53 -4.55
N ILE A 406 8.74 -4.70 -4.16
CA ILE A 406 7.32 -4.93 -3.85
C ILE A 406 6.94 -4.19 -2.57
N GLU A 407 7.72 -4.31 -1.50
CA GLU A 407 7.48 -3.64 -0.23
C GLU A 407 7.50 -2.12 -0.39
N LEU A 408 8.49 -1.57 -1.11
CA LEU A 408 8.62 -0.14 -1.39
C LEU A 408 7.43 0.40 -2.19
N SER A 409 6.99 -0.34 -3.21
CA SER A 409 5.82 0.05 -4.02
C SER A 409 4.54 0.05 -3.16
N SER A 410 4.37 -0.94 -2.29
CA SER A 410 3.21 -1.03 -1.39
C SER A 410 3.22 0.06 -0.32
N GLU A 411 4.38 0.44 0.21
CA GLU A 411 4.50 1.53 1.19
C GLU A 411 4.16 2.89 0.58
N ILE A 412 4.62 3.16 -0.64
CA ILE A 412 4.27 4.37 -1.39
C ILE A 412 2.75 4.40 -1.65
N GLU A 413 2.15 3.30 -2.07
CA GLU A 413 0.71 3.22 -2.33
C GLU A 413 -0.12 3.45 -1.06
N ILE A 414 0.29 2.88 0.07
CA ILE A 414 -0.35 3.11 1.37
C ILE A 414 -0.28 4.59 1.74
N LYS A 415 0.89 5.21 1.62
CA LYS A 415 1.05 6.64 1.93
C LYS A 415 0.26 7.54 1.00
N GLN A 416 0.13 7.17 -0.26
CA GLN A 416 -0.70 7.91 -1.21
C GLN A 416 -2.19 7.85 -0.83
N LYS A 417 -2.69 6.67 -0.46
CA LYS A 417 -4.07 6.50 0.02
C LYS A 417 -4.33 7.24 1.34
N GLU A 418 -3.36 7.22 2.28
CA GLU A 418 -3.40 8.06 3.47
C GLU A 418 -3.61 9.54 3.13
N TYR A 419 -2.78 10.06 2.24
CA TYR A 419 -2.86 11.45 1.81
C TYR A 419 -4.23 11.76 1.17
N GLU A 420 -4.71 10.92 0.27
CA GLU A 420 -6.00 11.10 -0.40
C GLU A 420 -7.17 11.12 0.59
N PHE A 421 -7.14 10.21 1.56
CA PHE A 421 -8.14 10.17 2.63
C PHE A 421 -8.11 11.46 3.46
N VAL A 422 -6.94 11.86 3.98
CA VAL A 422 -6.79 13.08 4.80
C VAL A 422 -7.23 14.32 4.02
N ARG A 423 -6.82 14.43 2.75
CA ARG A 423 -7.23 15.52 1.87
C ARG A 423 -8.75 15.59 1.71
N ASN A 424 -9.39 14.47 1.37
CA ASN A 424 -10.84 14.43 1.18
C ASN A 424 -11.59 14.75 2.47
N TYR A 425 -11.11 14.26 3.60
CA TYR A 425 -11.68 14.55 4.91
C TYR A 425 -11.59 16.04 5.28
N LEU A 426 -10.41 16.63 5.16
CA LEU A 426 -10.15 18.03 5.51
C LEU A 426 -10.94 19.02 4.62
N LEU A 427 -11.19 18.64 3.37
CA LEU A 427 -11.92 19.47 2.40
C LEU A 427 -13.42 19.20 2.38
N THR A 428 -13.95 18.31 3.20
CA THR A 428 -15.38 18.01 3.35
C THR A 428 -15.90 18.58 4.65
N PHE A 429 -16.85 19.51 4.62
CA PHE A 429 -17.35 20.23 5.79
C PHE A 429 -18.73 19.74 6.27
N GLU A 430 -19.44 18.93 5.49
CA GLU A 430 -20.68 18.30 5.90
C GLU A 430 -20.44 17.02 6.71
N GLU A 431 -21.00 16.95 7.93
CA GLU A 431 -20.80 15.82 8.84
C GLU A 431 -21.29 14.47 8.27
N LYS A 432 -22.46 14.46 7.59
CA LYS A 432 -22.98 13.27 6.93
C LYS A 432 -22.06 12.78 5.81
N SER A 433 -21.47 13.68 5.05
CA SER A 433 -20.54 13.37 3.97
C SER A 433 -19.20 12.87 4.51
N ARG A 434 -18.71 13.40 5.63
CA ARG A 434 -17.53 12.88 6.34
C ARG A 434 -17.75 11.44 6.82
N GLN A 435 -18.92 11.14 7.41
CA GLN A 435 -19.28 9.78 7.84
C GLN A 435 -19.41 8.82 6.65
N ALA A 436 -19.92 9.28 5.50
CA ALA A 436 -20.00 8.49 4.28
C ALA A 436 -18.61 8.17 3.68
N ILE A 437 -17.67 9.11 3.71
CA ILE A 437 -16.27 8.89 3.30
C ILE A 437 -15.64 7.80 4.15
N LEU A 438 -15.82 7.86 5.47
CA LEU A 438 -15.35 6.84 6.42
C LEU A 438 -15.96 5.47 6.15
N ALA A 439 -17.27 5.40 5.94
CA ALA A 439 -17.97 4.14 5.68
C ALA A 439 -17.58 3.51 4.34
N CYS A 440 -17.38 4.33 3.30
CA CYS A 440 -16.99 3.89 1.97
C CYS A 440 -15.57 3.32 1.95
N GLU A 441 -14.63 3.95 2.63
CA GLU A 441 -13.26 3.45 2.78
C GLU A 441 -13.23 2.13 3.56
N LEU A 442 -13.97 2.03 4.67
CA LEU A 442 -14.09 0.80 5.45
C LEU A 442 -14.70 -0.35 4.64
N ALA A 443 -15.68 -0.07 3.77
CA ALA A 443 -16.33 -1.06 2.92
C ALA A 443 -15.49 -1.49 1.70
N SER A 444 -14.56 -0.66 1.23
CA SER A 444 -13.71 -0.96 0.05
C SER A 444 -12.58 -1.94 0.36
N LEU A 445 -12.33 -2.26 1.63
CA LEU A 445 -11.18 -3.05 2.07
C LEU A 445 -11.42 -4.55 1.86
N ARG A 446 -10.71 -5.11 0.89
CA ARG A 446 -10.82 -6.53 0.50
C ARG A 446 -9.93 -7.49 1.30
N SER A 447 -9.02 -6.99 2.16
CA SER A 447 -8.14 -7.83 2.98
C SER A 447 -8.04 -7.34 4.43
N LYS A 448 -7.81 -8.28 5.38
CA LYS A 448 -7.56 -7.94 6.79
C LYS A 448 -6.41 -6.95 6.98
N GLN A 449 -5.36 -7.05 6.16
CA GLN A 449 -4.18 -6.17 6.22
C GLN A 449 -4.52 -4.72 5.83
N GLN A 450 -5.34 -4.53 4.81
CA GLN A 450 -5.81 -3.20 4.39
C GLN A 450 -6.71 -2.57 5.47
N ALA A 451 -7.60 -3.37 6.07
CA ALA A 451 -8.43 -2.92 7.20
C ALA A 451 -7.58 -2.45 8.39
N GLN A 452 -6.54 -3.20 8.76
CA GLN A 452 -5.64 -2.83 9.84
C GLN A 452 -4.85 -1.53 9.55
N ASN A 453 -4.42 -1.32 8.32
CA ASN A 453 -3.74 -0.09 7.94
C ASN A 453 -4.67 1.13 8.01
N LEU A 454 -5.92 0.99 7.54
CA LEU A 454 -6.91 2.06 7.66
C LEU A 454 -7.28 2.34 9.12
N ILE A 455 -7.42 1.32 9.95
CA ILE A 455 -7.64 1.48 11.39
C ILE A 455 -6.53 2.36 11.99
N LYS A 456 -5.26 2.11 11.66
CA LYS A 456 -4.13 2.95 12.11
C LYS A 456 -4.25 4.40 11.64
N ILE A 457 -4.67 4.62 10.41
CA ILE A 457 -4.88 5.96 9.85
C ILE A 457 -6.00 6.69 10.60
N LEU A 458 -7.13 6.02 10.81
CA LEU A 458 -8.27 6.59 11.51
C LEU A 458 -7.95 6.86 12.99
N GLN A 459 -7.21 5.97 13.66
CA GLN A 459 -6.68 6.18 15.00
C GLN A 459 -5.76 7.40 15.04
N TYR A 460 -4.97 7.60 14.00
CA TYR A 460 -4.08 8.73 13.86
C TYR A 460 -4.86 10.06 13.74
N VAL A 461 -5.93 10.08 12.94
CA VAL A 461 -6.73 11.28 12.66
C VAL A 461 -7.67 11.64 13.81
N TYR A 462 -8.34 10.65 14.40
CA TYR A 462 -9.42 10.87 15.38
C TYR A 462 -9.05 10.52 16.82
N GLY A 463 -7.83 10.01 17.05
CA GLY A 463 -7.44 9.48 18.37
C GLY A 463 -8.01 8.08 18.64
N TYR A 464 -9.15 7.72 18.05
CA TYR A 464 -9.72 6.39 18.06
C TYR A 464 -10.59 6.17 16.81
N VAL A 465 -10.94 4.92 16.54
CA VAL A 465 -11.88 4.55 15.48
C VAL A 465 -12.88 3.54 16.02
N GLU A 466 -14.17 3.65 15.66
CA GLU A 466 -15.14 2.61 15.94
C GLU A 466 -14.97 1.49 14.90
N VAL A 467 -14.61 0.28 15.34
CA VAL A 467 -14.39 -0.89 14.49
C VAL A 467 -15.18 -2.07 15.00
N ARG A 468 -15.59 -2.97 14.08
CA ARG A 468 -16.16 -4.27 14.48
C ARG A 468 -15.06 -5.17 15.00
N LEU A 469 -15.39 -6.04 15.96
CA LEU A 469 -14.44 -7.06 16.43
C LEU A 469 -13.89 -7.92 15.30
N ALA A 470 -14.68 -8.21 14.26
CA ALA A 470 -14.23 -8.89 13.04
C ALA A 470 -13.06 -8.18 12.32
N ASN A 471 -12.90 -6.87 12.47
CA ASN A 471 -11.83 -6.12 11.81
C ASN A 471 -10.48 -6.18 12.54
N ILE A 472 -10.48 -6.53 13.82
CA ILE A 472 -9.25 -6.59 14.64
C ILE A 472 -8.80 -8.03 14.93
N GLY A 473 -9.67 -9.02 14.71
CA GLY A 473 -9.34 -10.39 15.02
C GLY A 473 -10.28 -11.41 14.39
N SER A 474 -10.30 -12.60 14.94
CA SER A 474 -11.24 -13.67 14.58
C SER A 474 -11.79 -14.29 15.87
N ILE A 475 -13.09 -14.60 15.87
CA ILE A 475 -13.73 -15.24 17.00
C ILE A 475 -14.03 -16.69 16.65
N VAL A 476 -13.45 -17.61 17.41
CA VAL A 476 -13.59 -19.06 17.19
C VAL A 476 -14.33 -19.67 18.38
N ARG A 477 -15.45 -20.35 18.13
CA ARG A 477 -16.18 -21.07 19.21
C ARG A 477 -15.35 -22.26 19.66
N GLY A 478 -15.25 -22.46 20.98
CA GLY A 478 -14.68 -23.65 21.60
C GLY A 478 -15.54 -24.90 21.35
N ASN A 479 -15.05 -26.05 21.73
CA ASN A 479 -15.72 -27.32 21.51
C ASN A 479 -15.46 -28.32 22.64
N GLY A 480 -16.33 -29.29 22.82
CA GLY A 480 -16.17 -30.60 23.43
C GLY A 480 -15.90 -30.73 24.93
N LEU A 481 -15.32 -29.77 25.62
CA LEU A 481 -14.86 -29.89 27.01
C LEU A 481 -16.03 -29.94 28.02
N GLN A 482 -16.04 -30.95 28.91
CA GLN A 482 -16.99 -31.10 30.01
C GLN A 482 -16.23 -31.21 31.36
N LYS A 483 -16.91 -30.90 32.48
CA LYS A 483 -16.29 -30.98 33.83
C LYS A 483 -15.78 -32.39 34.18
N ARG A 484 -16.37 -33.46 33.64
CA ARG A 484 -15.92 -34.84 33.84
C ARG A 484 -14.59 -35.17 33.17
N ASP A 485 -14.15 -34.34 32.26
CA ASP A 485 -12.91 -34.55 31.49
C ASP A 485 -11.69 -33.92 32.20
N PHE A 486 -11.90 -33.32 33.40
CA PHE A 486 -10.81 -32.68 34.15
C PHE A 486 -9.92 -33.74 34.78
N THR A 487 -8.63 -33.50 34.72
CA THR A 487 -7.55 -34.27 35.34
C THR A 487 -6.76 -33.38 36.32
N GLU A 488 -5.92 -33.98 37.15
CA GLU A 488 -5.03 -33.26 38.06
C GLU A 488 -3.78 -32.74 37.36
N GLU A 489 -3.36 -33.41 36.29
CA GLU A 489 -2.18 -33.04 35.48
C GLU A 489 -2.52 -33.20 33.99
N GLY A 490 -1.75 -32.55 33.11
CA GLY A 490 -1.92 -32.59 31.64
C GLY A 490 -1.89 -31.22 31.02
N VAL A 491 -2.63 -31.04 29.92
CA VAL A 491 -2.75 -29.76 29.23
C VAL A 491 -3.73 -28.85 29.96
N GLY A 492 -3.31 -27.62 30.28
CA GLY A 492 -4.14 -26.64 30.97
C GLY A 492 -5.45 -26.35 30.23
N CYS A 493 -6.55 -26.18 30.97
CA CYS A 493 -7.83 -25.85 30.36
C CYS A 493 -8.63 -24.83 31.18
N ILE A 494 -9.45 -24.02 30.46
CA ILE A 494 -10.41 -23.09 31.07
C ILE A 494 -11.81 -23.44 30.58
N HIS A 495 -12.67 -23.81 31.52
CA HIS A 495 -14.08 -24.11 31.28
C HIS A 495 -14.94 -22.86 31.57
N TYR A 496 -16.01 -22.63 30.77
CA TYR A 496 -16.86 -21.44 30.89
C TYR A 496 -17.35 -21.14 32.32
N GLY A 497 -17.71 -22.17 33.09
CA GLY A 497 -18.15 -21.99 34.48
C GLY A 497 -17.06 -21.48 35.43
N GLN A 498 -15.79 -21.68 35.09
CA GLN A 498 -14.66 -21.15 35.88
C GLN A 498 -14.41 -19.66 35.59
N ILE A 499 -14.76 -19.17 34.39
CA ILE A 499 -14.71 -17.74 34.04
C ILE A 499 -15.64 -16.94 34.96
N TYR A 500 -16.77 -17.53 35.35
CA TYR A 500 -17.71 -16.88 36.26
C TYR A 500 -17.28 -16.89 37.74
N THR A 501 -16.60 -17.96 38.17
CA THR A 501 -16.47 -18.28 39.60
C THR A 501 -15.05 -18.29 40.12
N LYS A 502 -14.05 -18.42 39.27
CA LYS A 502 -12.66 -18.68 39.68
C LYS A 502 -11.64 -17.73 39.12
N TYR A 503 -11.85 -17.23 37.90
CA TYR A 503 -10.90 -16.32 37.25
C TYR A 503 -11.38 -14.87 37.34
N GLY A 504 -10.40 -13.97 37.53
CA GLY A 504 -10.59 -12.54 37.33
C GLY A 504 -10.54 -12.17 35.84
N MET A 505 -10.22 -10.92 35.56
CA MET A 505 -10.07 -10.43 34.19
C MET A 505 -8.87 -11.06 33.45
N VAL A 506 -7.84 -11.49 34.20
CA VAL A 506 -6.59 -12.05 33.66
C VAL A 506 -6.27 -13.36 34.34
N ALA A 507 -5.74 -14.32 33.57
CA ALA A 507 -5.23 -15.59 34.08
C ALA A 507 -3.85 -15.89 33.46
N GLU A 508 -2.88 -16.31 34.31
CA GLU A 508 -1.55 -16.75 33.91
C GLU A 508 -1.35 -18.24 34.13
N LYS A 509 -2.21 -18.87 34.95
CA LYS A 509 -2.17 -20.30 35.26
C LYS A 509 -3.57 -20.87 35.21
N THR A 510 -3.67 -22.12 34.76
CA THR A 510 -4.92 -22.86 34.80
C THR A 510 -5.08 -23.59 36.17
N ILE A 511 -6.33 -23.78 36.58
CA ILE A 511 -6.70 -24.52 37.79
C ILE A 511 -7.24 -25.93 37.48
N SER A 512 -7.34 -26.28 36.20
CA SER A 512 -7.79 -27.58 35.72
C SER A 512 -6.98 -27.96 34.49
N PHE A 513 -6.87 -29.27 34.26
CA PHE A 513 -6.13 -29.84 33.15
C PHE A 513 -6.99 -30.89 32.44
N VAL A 514 -6.57 -31.34 31.28
CA VAL A 514 -7.14 -32.45 30.51
C VAL A 514 -6.03 -33.31 29.93
N GLU A 515 -6.36 -34.56 29.57
CA GLU A 515 -5.44 -35.45 28.87
C GLU A 515 -5.01 -34.87 27.51
N GLU A 516 -3.75 -35.11 27.08
CA GLU A 516 -3.23 -34.67 25.81
C GLU A 516 -4.08 -35.11 24.61
N SER A 517 -4.56 -36.35 24.63
CA SER A 517 -5.40 -36.95 23.59
C SER A 517 -6.74 -36.21 23.39
N LEU A 518 -7.27 -35.58 24.44
CA LEU A 518 -8.45 -34.73 24.38
C LEU A 518 -8.06 -33.31 23.96
N ALA A 519 -6.97 -32.79 24.50
CA ALA A 519 -6.50 -31.44 24.19
C ALA A 519 -6.23 -31.21 22.68
N GLU A 520 -5.72 -32.24 21.97
CA GLU A 520 -5.55 -32.20 20.51
C GLU A 520 -6.85 -31.93 19.73
N LYS A 521 -7.99 -32.32 20.29
CA LYS A 521 -9.32 -32.17 19.67
C LYS A 521 -10.03 -30.91 20.09
N LEU A 522 -9.53 -30.22 21.12
CA LEU A 522 -10.12 -29.00 21.66
C LEU A 522 -9.54 -27.75 20.99
N ARG A 523 -10.24 -26.62 21.15
CA ARG A 523 -9.77 -25.34 20.64
C ARG A 523 -8.67 -24.78 21.53
N LYS A 524 -7.58 -24.40 20.91
CA LYS A 524 -6.36 -23.90 21.53
C LYS A 524 -6.44 -22.39 21.76
N VAL A 525 -5.92 -21.98 22.88
CA VAL A 525 -5.82 -20.60 23.36
C VAL A 525 -4.35 -20.28 23.59
N GLU A 526 -3.87 -19.24 22.97
CA GLU A 526 -2.49 -18.76 23.05
C GLU A 526 -2.39 -17.52 23.93
N LYS A 527 -1.17 -17.18 24.37
CA LYS A 527 -0.92 -15.97 25.14
C LYS A 527 -1.44 -14.72 24.41
N GLY A 528 -2.23 -13.92 25.12
CA GLY A 528 -2.87 -12.72 24.60
C GLY A 528 -4.29 -12.93 24.07
N ASP A 529 -4.74 -14.17 23.88
CA ASP A 529 -6.12 -14.47 23.48
C ASP A 529 -7.12 -14.12 24.61
N ILE A 530 -8.36 -13.79 24.23
CA ILE A 530 -9.45 -13.51 25.17
C ILE A 530 -10.51 -14.60 25.04
N ILE A 531 -10.85 -15.22 26.16
CA ILE A 531 -11.86 -16.28 26.23
C ILE A 531 -13.16 -15.68 26.79
N PHE A 532 -14.24 -15.69 26.00
CA PHE A 532 -15.57 -15.29 26.42
C PHE A 532 -16.40 -16.49 26.90
N ALA A 533 -17.15 -16.34 27.95
CA ALA A 533 -18.24 -17.26 28.29
C ALA A 533 -19.51 -16.84 27.51
N VAL A 534 -19.82 -17.55 26.42
CA VAL A 534 -20.87 -17.14 25.46
C VAL A 534 -22.27 -17.71 25.84
N THR A 535 -22.38 -18.43 26.93
CA THR A 535 -23.64 -19.03 27.43
C THR A 535 -23.79 -18.71 28.90
N SER A 536 -24.92 -18.14 29.32
CA SER A 536 -25.21 -17.78 30.72
C SER A 536 -26.70 -17.96 31.07
N GLU A 537 -27.03 -18.02 32.37
CA GLU A 537 -28.39 -17.98 32.86
C GLU A 537 -28.94 -16.57 33.02
N ASN A 538 -28.08 -15.58 33.07
CA ASN A 538 -28.45 -14.17 33.12
C ASN A 538 -27.68 -13.34 32.07
N ILE A 539 -28.21 -12.18 31.72
CA ILE A 539 -27.68 -11.31 30.68
C ILE A 539 -26.45 -10.51 31.15
N GLU A 540 -26.33 -10.26 32.42
CA GLU A 540 -25.26 -9.50 33.04
C GLU A 540 -23.92 -10.23 32.91
N ASP A 541 -23.90 -11.52 33.25
CA ASP A 541 -22.73 -12.38 33.20
C ASP A 541 -22.38 -12.86 31.76
N LEU A 542 -23.35 -12.83 30.84
CA LEU A 542 -23.13 -13.22 29.47
C LEU A 542 -21.96 -12.47 28.87
N CYS A 543 -21.07 -13.14 28.15
CA CYS A 543 -19.82 -12.60 27.56
C CYS A 543 -18.81 -12.09 28.60
N LYS A 544 -18.90 -12.53 29.87
CA LYS A 544 -17.77 -12.35 30.78
C LYS A 544 -16.53 -13.02 30.19
N CYS A 545 -15.38 -12.36 30.30
CA CYS A 545 -14.17 -12.81 29.62
C CYS A 545 -12.97 -12.93 30.55
N VAL A 546 -11.99 -13.70 30.13
CA VAL A 546 -10.66 -13.78 30.75
C VAL A 546 -9.58 -13.68 29.67
N VAL A 547 -8.56 -12.89 29.95
CA VAL A 547 -7.34 -12.78 29.11
C VAL A 547 -6.37 -13.87 29.53
N TRP A 548 -5.89 -14.67 28.59
CA TRP A 548 -4.84 -15.61 28.86
C TRP A 548 -3.46 -14.97 28.69
N LEU A 549 -2.66 -14.89 29.74
CA LEU A 549 -1.29 -14.35 29.74
C LEU A 549 -0.23 -15.38 30.11
N GLY A 550 -0.61 -16.66 30.35
CA GLY A 550 0.35 -17.75 30.56
C GLY A 550 1.21 -18.02 29.32
N GLU A 551 2.39 -18.60 29.53
CA GLU A 551 3.32 -18.90 28.44
C GLU A 551 2.94 -20.17 27.66
N GLU A 552 2.19 -21.09 28.29
CA GLU A 552 1.76 -22.35 27.70
C GLU A 552 0.45 -22.20 26.94
N GLU A 553 0.33 -22.93 25.83
CA GLU A 553 -0.92 -23.07 25.10
C GLU A 553 -1.92 -23.90 25.94
N ILE A 554 -3.15 -23.40 26.08
CA ILE A 554 -4.21 -24.08 26.83
C ILE A 554 -5.41 -24.36 25.93
N VAL A 555 -6.43 -25.07 26.43
CA VAL A 555 -7.63 -25.41 25.70
C VAL A 555 -8.89 -24.95 26.39
N THR A 556 -10.00 -24.79 25.63
CA THR A 556 -11.30 -24.38 26.18
C THR A 556 -12.48 -25.10 25.52
N GLY A 557 -13.65 -24.99 26.13
CA GLY A 557 -14.84 -25.79 25.83
C GLY A 557 -15.93 -25.12 24.99
N GLY A 558 -16.97 -25.85 24.65
CA GLY A 558 -18.01 -25.46 23.69
C GLY A 558 -18.93 -24.29 24.09
N HIS A 559 -18.92 -23.89 25.36
CA HIS A 559 -19.67 -22.75 25.89
C HIS A 559 -18.82 -21.48 25.97
N THR A 560 -17.63 -21.50 25.32
CA THR A 560 -16.74 -20.37 25.21
C THR A 560 -16.53 -19.97 23.76
N ALA A 561 -16.05 -18.74 23.56
CA ALA A 561 -15.51 -18.26 22.28
C ALA A 561 -14.16 -17.59 22.53
N ILE A 562 -13.21 -17.78 21.64
CA ILE A 562 -11.85 -17.27 21.72
C ILE A 562 -11.72 -16.13 20.73
N LEU A 563 -11.37 -14.94 21.18
CA LEU A 563 -10.98 -13.83 20.33
C LEU A 563 -9.45 -13.84 20.17
N LYS A 564 -9.00 -14.17 18.96
CA LYS A 564 -7.61 -14.05 18.53
C LYS A 564 -7.42 -12.69 17.85
N HIS A 565 -6.51 -11.85 18.35
CA HIS A 565 -6.35 -10.46 17.91
C HIS A 565 -4.90 -9.96 18.07
N ASN A 566 -4.65 -8.75 17.58
CA ASN A 566 -3.34 -8.09 17.68
C ASN A 566 -3.38 -6.76 18.46
N GLN A 567 -4.40 -6.57 19.30
CA GLN A 567 -4.57 -5.38 20.13
C GLN A 567 -4.07 -5.63 21.55
N ASN A 568 -4.11 -4.62 22.43
CA ASN A 568 -3.84 -4.82 23.84
C ASN A 568 -5.00 -5.60 24.50
N SER A 569 -4.73 -6.81 24.93
CA SER A 569 -5.75 -7.73 25.48
C SER A 569 -6.43 -7.20 26.73
N LYS A 570 -5.68 -6.54 27.63
CA LYS A 570 -6.23 -5.92 28.84
C LYS A 570 -7.13 -4.75 28.51
N PHE A 571 -6.76 -3.91 27.53
CA PHE A 571 -7.60 -2.79 27.08
C PHE A 571 -8.96 -3.31 26.59
N LEU A 572 -8.96 -4.34 25.76
CA LEU A 572 -10.20 -4.97 25.29
C LEU A 572 -11.01 -5.55 26.43
N ALA A 573 -10.37 -6.26 27.37
CA ALA A 573 -11.05 -6.84 28.52
C ALA A 573 -11.67 -5.76 29.44
N TYR A 574 -11.01 -4.64 29.64
CA TYR A 574 -11.60 -3.49 30.35
C TYR A 574 -12.80 -2.90 29.58
N TYR A 575 -12.69 -2.76 28.26
CA TYR A 575 -13.82 -2.29 27.44
C TYR A 575 -15.02 -3.24 27.54
N PHE A 576 -14.81 -4.56 27.54
CA PHE A 576 -15.89 -5.56 27.67
C PHE A 576 -16.61 -5.54 29.02
N GLN A 577 -16.13 -4.74 29.97
CA GLN A 577 -16.82 -4.49 31.25
C GLN A 577 -17.64 -3.19 31.24
N THR A 578 -17.60 -2.39 30.16
CA THR A 578 -18.32 -1.10 30.08
C THR A 578 -19.80 -1.28 29.76
N GLU A 579 -20.60 -0.30 30.13
CA GLU A 579 -22.01 -0.25 29.79
C GLU A 579 -22.25 -0.18 28.26
N ALA A 580 -21.31 0.48 27.53
CA ALA A 580 -21.35 0.53 26.08
C ALA A 580 -21.30 -0.86 25.42
N PHE A 581 -20.44 -1.75 25.91
CA PHE A 581 -20.40 -3.15 25.48
C PHE A 581 -21.64 -3.91 25.94
N HIS A 582 -22.07 -3.75 27.19
CA HIS A 582 -23.24 -4.41 27.74
C HIS A 582 -24.51 -4.09 26.95
N ASN A 583 -24.70 -2.85 26.52
CA ASN A 583 -25.84 -2.41 25.70
C ASN A 583 -25.86 -3.06 24.32
N GLN A 584 -24.70 -3.32 23.72
CA GLN A 584 -24.60 -4.03 22.44
C GLN A 584 -24.88 -5.53 22.62
N LYS A 585 -24.25 -6.19 23.59
CA LYS A 585 -24.44 -7.64 23.82
C LYS A 585 -25.90 -7.99 24.15
N ARG A 586 -26.64 -7.14 24.89
CA ARG A 586 -28.05 -7.31 25.19
C ARG A 586 -28.93 -7.46 23.93
N LYS A 587 -28.60 -6.69 22.88
CA LYS A 587 -29.32 -6.73 21.59
C LYS A 587 -29.01 -7.97 20.76
N LEU A 588 -27.85 -8.58 20.98
CA LEU A 588 -27.36 -9.74 20.24
C LEU A 588 -27.69 -11.08 20.90
N ALA A 589 -28.02 -11.05 22.19
CA ALA A 589 -28.34 -12.23 23.01
C ALA A 589 -29.65 -12.92 22.55
N THR A 590 -29.64 -14.22 22.58
CA THR A 590 -30.80 -15.08 22.23
C THR A 590 -30.99 -16.18 23.25
N GLY A 591 -32.25 -16.59 23.49
CA GLY A 591 -32.62 -17.59 24.47
C GLY A 591 -33.45 -17.03 25.64
N THR A 592 -34.12 -17.88 26.39
CA THR A 592 -35.00 -17.49 27.52
C THR A 592 -34.57 -18.08 28.87
N LYS A 593 -34.17 -19.35 28.93
CA LYS A 593 -33.66 -20.00 30.15
C LYS A 593 -32.13 -20.05 30.16
N VAL A 594 -31.58 -20.34 29.01
CA VAL A 594 -30.15 -20.28 28.76
C VAL A 594 -29.97 -19.26 27.64
N ILE A 595 -29.21 -18.22 27.90
CA ILE A 595 -28.93 -17.11 26.98
C ILE A 595 -27.61 -17.40 26.31
N ASP A 596 -27.56 -17.28 24.98
CA ASP A 596 -26.37 -17.53 24.16
C ASP A 596 -26.11 -16.37 23.18
N VAL A 597 -24.85 -16.12 22.89
CA VAL A 597 -24.41 -15.24 21.81
C VAL A 597 -23.45 -16.01 20.90
N THR A 598 -23.75 -16.04 19.60
CA THR A 598 -22.88 -16.72 18.63
C THR A 598 -21.62 -15.94 18.33
N ALA A 599 -20.55 -16.64 17.93
CA ALA A 599 -19.28 -16.00 17.53
C ALA A 599 -19.49 -14.95 16.43
N THR A 600 -20.33 -15.24 15.43
CA THR A 600 -20.66 -14.30 14.33
C THR A 600 -21.36 -13.03 14.82
N LYS A 601 -22.21 -13.12 15.84
CA LYS A 601 -22.84 -11.94 16.43
C LYS A 601 -21.86 -11.12 17.27
N LEU A 602 -20.92 -11.77 17.98
CA LEU A 602 -19.86 -11.06 18.67
C LEU A 602 -18.95 -10.28 17.71
N GLU A 603 -18.70 -10.81 16.52
CA GLU A 603 -17.93 -10.15 15.48
C GLU A 603 -18.54 -8.81 15.00
N GLU A 604 -19.86 -8.62 15.16
CA GLU A 604 -20.58 -7.40 14.78
C GLU A 604 -20.44 -6.26 15.81
N ILE A 605 -19.99 -6.56 17.03
CA ILE A 605 -19.86 -5.57 18.11
C ILE A 605 -18.86 -4.49 17.70
N LEU A 606 -19.27 -3.23 17.85
CA LEU A 606 -18.45 -2.05 17.63
C LEU A 606 -17.67 -1.70 18.90
N ILE A 607 -16.39 -1.50 18.75
CA ILE A 607 -15.51 -1.04 19.82
C ILE A 607 -14.77 0.23 19.41
N PRO A 608 -14.61 1.21 20.30
CA PRO A 608 -13.72 2.33 20.09
C PRO A 608 -12.28 1.84 20.27
N LEU A 609 -11.48 1.97 19.23
CA LEU A 609 -10.13 1.46 19.19
C LEU A 609 -9.12 2.61 19.03
N PRO A 610 -8.47 3.08 20.11
CA PRO A 610 -7.36 4.03 20.05
C PRO A 610 -6.06 3.32 19.60
N SER A 611 -4.99 4.08 19.41
CA SER A 611 -3.67 3.52 19.08
C SER A 611 -3.18 2.58 20.20
N LEU A 612 -2.31 1.61 19.88
CA LEU A 612 -1.76 0.68 20.87
C LEU A 612 -1.06 1.37 22.04
N GLU A 613 -0.44 2.53 21.78
CA GLU A 613 0.19 3.35 22.82
C GLU A 613 -0.86 3.93 23.78
N GLU A 614 -1.96 4.44 23.25
CA GLU A 614 -3.07 4.95 24.06
C GLU A 614 -3.82 3.82 24.78
N GLN A 615 -3.98 2.66 24.15
CA GLN A 615 -4.51 1.46 24.81
C GLN A 615 -3.65 1.10 26.02
N GLN A 616 -2.32 1.07 25.88
CA GLN A 616 -1.41 0.77 26.98
C GLN A 616 -1.49 1.84 28.08
N ARG A 617 -1.54 3.14 27.72
CA ARG A 617 -1.68 4.23 28.70
C ARG A 617 -2.97 4.10 29.52
N ILE A 618 -4.08 3.74 28.87
CA ILE A 618 -5.37 3.50 29.54
C ILE A 618 -5.26 2.29 30.48
N VAL A 619 -4.65 1.20 30.04
CA VAL A 619 -4.42 0.00 30.84
C VAL A 619 -3.58 0.31 32.06
N ASP A 620 -2.48 1.05 31.92
CA ASP A 620 -1.61 1.42 33.04
C ASP A 620 -2.34 2.24 34.12
N ILE A 621 -3.28 3.08 33.70
CA ILE A 621 -4.13 3.83 34.63
C ILE A 621 -5.13 2.91 35.33
N LEU A 622 -5.83 2.06 34.56
CA LEU A 622 -6.86 1.17 35.10
C LEU A 622 -6.26 0.09 35.99
N ASP A 623 -5.11 -0.48 35.64
CA ASP A 623 -4.38 -1.45 36.46
C ASP A 623 -3.96 -0.84 37.82
N ARG A 624 -3.56 0.45 37.86
CA ARG A 624 -3.25 1.13 39.12
C ARG A 624 -4.51 1.30 39.99
N PHE A 625 -5.64 1.64 39.39
CA PHE A 625 -6.89 1.76 40.12
C PHE A 625 -7.39 0.38 40.62
N ASP A 626 -7.31 -0.66 39.79
CA ASP A 626 -7.70 -2.02 40.16
C ASP A 626 -6.84 -2.52 41.31
N LYS A 627 -5.51 -2.30 41.26
CA LYS A 627 -4.60 -2.63 42.37
C LYS A 627 -4.95 -1.87 43.65
N LEU A 628 -5.23 -0.55 43.55
CA LEU A 628 -5.64 0.25 44.73
C LEU A 628 -6.96 -0.23 45.32
N CYS A 629 -7.91 -0.70 44.53
CA CYS A 629 -9.17 -1.27 45.01
C CYS A 629 -8.97 -2.60 45.69
N ASN A 630 -8.06 -3.44 45.19
CA ASN A 630 -7.78 -4.77 45.74
C ASN A 630 -6.89 -4.73 47.00
N ASP A 631 -5.92 -3.77 47.07
CA ASP A 631 -5.03 -3.63 48.23
C ASP A 631 -5.77 -3.09 49.46
N ILE A 632 -7.00 -2.56 49.34
CA ILE A 632 -7.79 -1.96 50.43
C ILE A 632 -8.87 -2.96 50.94
N SER A 633 -8.75 -4.24 50.61
CA SER A 633 -9.70 -5.28 51.07
C SER A 633 -9.84 -5.40 52.62
N GLU A 634 -9.01 -4.70 53.40
CA GLU A 634 -9.05 -4.63 54.87
C GLU A 634 -9.66 -3.29 55.42
N GLY A 635 -10.13 -2.39 54.53
CA GLY A 635 -10.71 -1.09 54.93
C GLY A 635 -12.19 -1.13 55.28
N LEU A 636 -12.73 0.02 55.79
CA LEU A 636 -14.16 0.17 56.11
C LEU A 636 -15.05 -0.07 54.87
N PRO A 637 -16.13 -0.85 54.98
CA PRO A 637 -17.00 -1.18 53.82
C PRO A 637 -17.48 0.03 53.00
N ALA A 638 -17.74 1.16 53.62
CA ALA A 638 -18.15 2.38 52.94
C ALA A 638 -17.04 3.01 52.08
N GLU A 639 -15.77 2.87 52.48
CA GLU A 639 -14.63 3.37 51.69
C GLU A 639 -14.36 2.49 50.50
N ILE A 640 -14.51 1.18 50.65
CA ILE A 640 -14.42 0.20 49.56
C ILE A 640 -15.49 0.50 48.52
N GLU A 641 -16.76 0.69 48.91
CA GLU A 641 -17.87 1.03 48.03
C GLU A 641 -17.65 2.37 47.29
N ALA A 642 -17.13 3.39 48.00
CA ALA A 642 -16.84 4.69 47.40
C ALA A 642 -15.71 4.60 46.34
N ARG A 643 -14.66 3.83 46.59
CA ARG A 643 -13.58 3.62 45.66
C ARG A 643 -13.99 2.74 44.47
N GLN A 644 -14.84 1.75 44.70
CA GLN A 644 -15.41 0.93 43.61
C GLN A 644 -16.24 1.82 42.66
N LYS A 645 -17.09 2.69 43.17
CA LYS A 645 -17.84 3.67 42.37
C LYS A 645 -16.92 4.67 41.65
N GLN A 646 -15.84 5.09 42.31
CA GLN A 646 -14.84 5.95 41.68
C GLN A 646 -14.09 5.24 40.54
N TYR A 647 -13.71 3.97 40.70
CA TYR A 647 -13.11 3.13 39.67
C TYR A 647 -14.04 2.96 38.47
N GLU A 648 -15.31 2.59 38.69
CA GLU A 648 -16.31 2.46 37.66
C GLU A 648 -16.51 3.75 36.86
N TYR A 649 -16.58 4.90 37.57
CA TYR A 649 -16.69 6.22 36.95
C TYR A 649 -15.47 6.51 36.02
N TYR A 650 -14.24 6.29 36.52
CA TYR A 650 -13.04 6.55 35.69
C TYR A 650 -12.89 5.54 34.54
N ARG A 651 -13.24 4.27 34.75
CA ARG A 651 -13.26 3.28 33.68
C ARG A 651 -14.22 3.70 32.56
N GLU A 652 -15.45 4.05 32.90
CA GLU A 652 -16.42 4.55 31.92
C GLU A 652 -15.94 5.82 31.23
N LYS A 653 -15.33 6.75 31.95
CA LYS A 653 -14.82 7.99 31.42
C LYS A 653 -13.63 7.79 30.47
N LEU A 654 -12.70 6.91 30.81
CA LEU A 654 -11.51 6.61 30.00
C LEU A 654 -11.81 5.78 28.74
N LEU A 655 -12.86 4.96 28.81
CA LEU A 655 -13.27 4.05 27.73
C LEU A 655 -14.48 4.55 26.93
N ASN A 656 -15.10 5.65 27.35
CA ASN A 656 -16.19 6.30 26.64
C ASN A 656 -15.63 7.40 25.74
N PHE A 657 -15.27 7.01 24.54
CA PHE A 657 -14.81 7.92 23.50
C PHE A 657 -16.01 8.71 22.96
N LYS A 658 -16.14 9.98 23.28
CA LYS A 658 -17.19 10.84 22.72
C LYS A 658 -16.91 11.04 21.23
N LYS A 659 -17.93 10.86 20.39
CA LYS A 659 -17.91 11.34 19.02
C LYS A 659 -17.69 12.86 19.05
N LEU A 660 -16.58 13.32 18.47
CA LEU A 660 -16.32 14.72 18.22
C LEU A 660 -17.25 15.26 17.14
#